data_0a094b2dc9337ef73a7de8eda9f51b20
#
_entry.id   0a094b2dc9337ef73a7de8eda9f51b20
#
_cell.length_a   1.000
_cell.length_b   1.000
_cell.length_c   1.000
_cell.angle_alpha   90.00
_cell.angle_beta   90.00
_cell.angle_gamma   90.00
#
_symmetry.space_group_name_H-M   'P 1'
#
loop_
_entity.id
_entity.type
_entity.pdbx_description
1 polymer ?
#
loop_
_entity_poly.entity_id
_entity_poly.type
_entity_poly.pdbx_seq_one_letter_code
_entity_poly.pdbx_strand_id
1 'polypeptide(L)'
;MVSARSLLHRAAIGALQCLVLLSLACLGLPTQAGDLTQADMARRIQPPLHVGDKLRDIPAWPITSELEPEAGPVAYAFESIDLAPIPGFEGTPLNLLVTIDRRGNFLGVELLRQHEPVFLSGLGEEPLKDFLRQYEGKSLKQEITVSSLYGNTRAGAGGNRVVLDGVSKATASVRIVNQSVLTSALAVARARLGFAAPANKAPPAEVRPDVFEPRSFARLVESGAIGRLHLTNADVEQRFAGSEGAGVDADALARPDATFVDLYVAYLNAPTIGRAILGDAGHADLMRRLEPGQHAWWVATGGRDAFVDDAFTRGTVPPRLAFSQDGGPVELRDLDIAPAPPAGAPPLNAALVLRVPPMSGVDPASPVRFELTLTRAKGSMLPVITQRSAVLDYQPPAGLFHRPPAPLPDWLIAWKDRATELAVIGAALLVLSVVLARPRWMSVSASRLRVFRLGFLAFTLGYLGWYAQGQLSIVQITGAVKSLAAGAGLKSFLYDPVSLLLIAFTLVSFVVWGRGTFCGWLCPFGALQEFAAHLARLLRLPERRLPPRLGDALEKSRYAVLAALVAAAAFAPQLAEKGVEIEPFKTAITVGFDRSWPFVAWAVLLLVLGGVYYKFFCRYLCPLGAAMTLGGKLRILDWLPRRTECGQPCQTCRHRCTYDAIEKSGAIRYDRCFQCLDCVGIYHDENRCAPIMLYRKRAAATRR
;
A
#
# COMPACT_ATOMS: atom_id res chain seq x y z
N MET A 1 -4.50 21.12 -44.70
CA MET A 1 -3.92 19.79 -44.96
C MET A 1 -2.59 19.68 -44.22
N VAL A 2 -2.51 18.94 -43.15
CA VAL A 2 -1.28 18.63 -42.45
C VAL A 2 -0.59 17.51 -43.25
N SER A 3 0.62 17.74 -43.76
CA SER A 3 1.30 16.78 -44.61
C SER A 3 1.60 15.49 -43.80
N ALA A 4 1.39 14.33 -44.43
CA ALA A 4 1.69 13.00 -43.88
C ALA A 4 3.13 12.89 -43.32
N ARG A 5 4.07 13.66 -43.86
CA ARG A 5 5.46 13.75 -43.35
C ARG A 5 5.57 14.32 -41.95
N SER A 6 4.68 15.26 -41.53
CA SER A 6 4.70 15.83 -40.16
C SER A 6 4.16 14.86 -39.14
N LEU A 7 3.21 14.01 -39.53
CA LEU A 7 2.65 12.94 -38.65
C LEU A 7 3.67 11.81 -38.45
N LEU A 8 4.35 11.37 -39.52
CA LEU A 8 5.42 10.36 -39.44
C LEU A 8 6.61 10.84 -38.59
N HIS A 9 6.98 12.11 -38.71
CA HIS A 9 8.09 12.68 -37.90
C HIS A 9 7.71 12.77 -36.41
N ARG A 10 6.45 13.09 -36.10
CA ARG A 10 5.94 13.12 -34.73
C ARG A 10 5.84 11.71 -34.13
N ALA A 11 5.39 10.72 -34.90
CA ALA A 11 5.33 9.32 -34.49
C ALA A 11 6.74 8.72 -34.27
N ALA A 12 7.71 9.06 -35.13
CA ALA A 12 9.10 8.60 -35.00
C ALA A 12 9.79 9.19 -33.74
N ILE A 13 9.54 10.45 -33.41
CA ILE A 13 10.08 11.08 -32.20
C ILE A 13 9.43 10.46 -30.94
N GLY A 14 8.11 10.20 -30.98
CA GLY A 14 7.40 9.51 -29.89
C GLY A 14 7.90 8.08 -29.68
N ALA A 15 8.11 7.32 -30.75
CA ALA A 15 8.65 5.97 -30.71
C ALA A 15 10.10 5.93 -30.18
N LEU A 16 10.94 6.88 -30.59
CA LEU A 16 12.31 6.99 -30.09
C LEU A 16 12.34 7.37 -28.60
N GLN A 17 11.44 8.23 -28.15
CA GLN A 17 11.30 8.58 -26.73
C GLN A 17 10.81 7.39 -25.89
N CYS A 18 9.87 6.59 -26.40
CA CYS A 18 9.45 5.34 -25.76
C CYS A 18 10.56 4.29 -25.74
N LEU A 19 11.35 4.16 -26.80
CA LEU A 19 12.48 3.23 -26.87
C LEU A 19 13.60 3.61 -25.90
N VAL A 20 13.92 4.89 -25.75
CA VAL A 20 14.89 5.37 -24.76
C VAL A 20 14.39 5.15 -23.34
N LEU A 21 13.10 5.31 -23.06
CA LEU A 21 12.51 5.02 -21.75
C LEU A 21 12.47 3.51 -21.46
N LEU A 22 12.19 2.67 -22.46
CA LEU A 22 12.22 1.21 -22.33
C LEU A 22 13.65 0.66 -22.18
N SER A 23 14.63 1.20 -22.90
CA SER A 23 16.03 0.75 -22.78
C SER A 23 16.65 1.14 -21.42
N LEU A 24 16.23 2.24 -20.80
CA LEU A 24 16.60 2.63 -19.44
C LEU A 24 15.97 1.72 -18.37
N ALA A 25 14.81 1.14 -18.64
CA ALA A 25 14.13 0.21 -17.72
C ALA A 25 14.77 -1.20 -17.70
N CYS A 26 15.59 -1.56 -18.68
CA CYS A 26 16.22 -2.88 -18.78
C CYS A 26 17.61 -2.98 -18.11
N LEU A 27 18.13 -1.89 -17.55
CA LEU A 27 19.38 -1.91 -16.78
C LEU A 27 19.05 -2.33 -15.34
N GLY A 28 19.26 -3.61 -15.03
CA GLY A 28 19.08 -4.14 -13.68
C GLY A 28 19.92 -3.36 -12.66
N LEU A 29 19.25 -2.67 -11.74
CA LEU A 29 19.86 -2.03 -10.59
C LEU A 29 20.14 -3.08 -9.52
N PRO A 30 21.22 -2.96 -8.74
CA PRO A 30 21.49 -3.85 -7.62
C PRO A 30 20.32 -3.80 -6.62
N THR A 31 19.88 -4.96 -6.15
CA THR A 31 18.95 -5.08 -5.04
C THR A 31 19.57 -4.41 -3.82
N GLN A 32 18.87 -3.47 -3.22
CA GLN A 32 19.34 -2.82 -1.99
C GLN A 32 19.34 -3.86 -0.88
N ALA A 33 20.53 -4.16 -0.32
CA ALA A 33 20.70 -4.96 0.87
C ALA A 33 20.47 -4.11 2.13
N GLY A 34 20.22 -4.76 3.26
CA GLY A 34 20.07 -4.09 4.55
C GLY A 34 21.30 -3.25 4.92
N ASP A 35 21.10 -2.29 5.81
CA ASP A 35 22.12 -1.30 6.22
C ASP A 35 22.95 -1.75 7.42
N LEU A 36 22.44 -2.73 8.22
CA LEU A 36 23.05 -3.15 9.48
C LEU A 36 23.96 -4.35 9.32
N THR A 37 25.13 -4.24 9.95
CA THR A 37 26.07 -5.36 10.10
C THR A 37 25.86 -6.09 11.43
N GLN A 38 26.44 -7.29 11.57
CA GLN A 38 26.47 -8.04 12.82
C GLN A 38 27.04 -7.20 13.98
N ALA A 39 28.08 -6.40 13.72
CA ALA A 39 28.71 -5.52 14.74
C ALA A 39 27.79 -4.36 15.15
N ASP A 40 26.95 -3.87 14.23
CA ASP A 40 25.95 -2.82 14.53
C ASP A 40 24.85 -3.37 15.44
N MET A 41 24.37 -4.59 15.16
CA MET A 41 23.37 -5.25 15.98
C MET A 41 23.91 -5.61 17.37
N ALA A 42 25.15 -6.08 17.48
CA ALA A 42 25.76 -6.39 18.75
C ALA A 42 25.96 -5.15 19.66
N ARG A 43 26.12 -3.95 19.08
CA ARG A 43 26.19 -2.69 19.83
C ARG A 43 24.82 -2.20 20.33
N ARG A 44 23.72 -2.59 19.65
CA ARG A 44 22.36 -2.17 19.99
C ARG A 44 21.73 -3.02 21.10
N ILE A 45 22.14 -4.29 21.17
CA ILE A 45 21.61 -5.27 22.12
C ILE A 45 22.61 -5.46 23.24
N GLN A 46 22.18 -5.16 24.48
CA GLN A 46 23.03 -5.21 25.66
C GLN A 46 22.73 -6.45 26.50
N PRO A 47 23.72 -6.96 27.28
CA PRO A 47 23.51 -8.01 28.27
C PRO A 47 22.31 -7.73 29.19
N PRO A 48 21.51 -8.72 29.57
CA PRO A 48 21.71 -10.18 29.38
C PRO A 48 21.28 -10.75 28.04
N LEU A 49 21.00 -9.91 27.04
CA LEU A 49 20.57 -10.32 25.70
C LEU A 49 21.79 -10.37 24.75
N HIS A 50 21.83 -11.36 23.89
CA HIS A 50 22.85 -11.53 22.85
C HIS A 50 22.21 -11.69 21.48
N VAL A 51 22.85 -11.12 20.46
CA VAL A 51 22.45 -11.27 19.07
C VAL A 51 23.26 -12.40 18.42
N GLY A 52 22.56 -13.40 17.87
CA GLY A 52 23.17 -14.43 17.06
C GLY A 52 23.46 -13.99 15.62
N ASP A 53 24.08 -14.86 14.82
CA ASP A 53 24.37 -14.58 13.42
C ASP A 53 23.09 -14.42 12.61
N LYS A 54 23.13 -13.54 11.59
CA LYS A 54 22.03 -13.34 10.66
C LYS A 54 21.73 -14.67 9.95
N LEU A 55 20.49 -15.14 10.04
CA LEU A 55 20.07 -16.42 9.50
C LEU A 55 20.14 -16.42 7.97
N ARG A 56 20.52 -17.55 7.37
CA ARG A 56 20.73 -17.66 5.91
C ARG A 56 19.43 -17.85 5.12
N ASP A 57 18.47 -18.52 5.73
CA ASP A 57 17.17 -18.85 5.09
C ASP A 57 16.14 -17.72 5.19
N ILE A 58 16.23 -16.92 6.24
CA ILE A 58 15.48 -15.66 6.38
C ILE A 58 16.38 -14.60 7.02
N PRO A 59 16.55 -13.42 6.42
CA PRO A 59 17.50 -12.40 6.89
C PRO A 59 17.04 -11.74 8.20
N ALA A 60 17.12 -12.50 9.29
CA ALA A 60 16.77 -12.05 10.64
C ALA A 60 17.86 -12.47 11.64
N TRP A 61 18.08 -11.65 12.67
CA TRP A 61 18.98 -11.94 13.78
C TRP A 61 18.21 -12.55 14.95
N PRO A 62 18.52 -13.77 15.38
CA PRO A 62 17.95 -14.32 16.61
C PRO A 62 18.57 -13.62 17.81
N ILE A 63 17.75 -13.25 18.78
CA ILE A 63 18.15 -12.67 20.05
C ILE A 63 17.94 -13.74 21.13
N THR A 64 19.00 -14.09 21.85
CA THR A 64 18.99 -15.05 22.96
C THR A 64 19.19 -14.37 24.29
N SER A 65 18.79 -15.01 25.39
CA SER A 65 18.98 -14.51 26.74
C SER A 65 19.95 -15.42 27.52
N GLU A 66 20.92 -14.83 28.22
CA GLU A 66 21.79 -15.58 29.17
C GLU A 66 21.01 -16.17 30.34
N LEU A 67 19.85 -15.58 30.65
CA LEU A 67 19.00 -16.05 31.76
C LEU A 67 18.21 -17.32 31.40
N GLU A 68 18.04 -17.62 30.10
CA GLU A 68 17.32 -18.78 29.59
C GLU A 68 18.04 -19.42 28.39
N PRO A 69 19.28 -19.95 28.57
CA PRO A 69 20.11 -20.40 27.45
C PRO A 69 19.52 -21.60 26.69
N GLU A 70 18.77 -22.48 27.37
CA GLU A 70 18.14 -23.65 26.74
C GLU A 70 16.81 -23.33 26.03
N ALA A 71 16.21 -22.17 26.28
CA ALA A 71 14.90 -21.82 25.77
C ALA A 71 14.92 -21.36 24.29
N GLY A 72 16.11 -21.25 23.65
CA GLY A 72 16.26 -20.76 22.30
C GLY A 72 16.05 -19.23 22.16
N PRO A 73 15.91 -18.69 20.95
CA PRO A 73 15.78 -17.24 20.74
C PRO A 73 14.56 -16.67 21.45
N VAL A 74 14.71 -15.60 22.21
CA VAL A 74 13.62 -14.88 22.92
C VAL A 74 12.93 -13.87 22.00
N ALA A 75 13.64 -13.40 20.98
CA ALA A 75 13.13 -12.44 19.98
C ALA A 75 13.88 -12.59 18.66
N TYR A 76 13.35 -11.95 17.61
CA TYR A 76 13.99 -11.81 16.32
C TYR A 76 14.00 -10.34 15.90
N ALA A 77 15.16 -9.84 15.46
CA ALA A 77 15.31 -8.52 14.85
C ALA A 77 15.62 -8.68 13.35
N PHE A 78 15.09 -7.80 12.52
CA PHE A 78 15.28 -7.85 11.08
C PHE A 78 15.05 -6.49 10.43
N GLU A 79 15.65 -6.28 9.27
CA GLU A 79 15.43 -5.11 8.46
C GLU A 79 14.27 -5.33 7.48
N SER A 80 13.34 -4.36 7.43
CA SER A 80 12.17 -4.47 6.56
C SER A 80 12.53 -4.54 5.08
N ILE A 81 13.61 -3.88 4.67
CA ILE A 81 14.06 -3.83 3.28
C ILE A 81 14.51 -5.20 2.73
N ASP A 82 15.05 -6.06 3.61
CA ASP A 82 15.51 -7.40 3.22
C ASP A 82 14.33 -8.37 2.97
N LEU A 83 13.18 -8.11 3.57
CA LEU A 83 12.02 -9.02 3.58
C LEU A 83 10.83 -8.49 2.78
N ALA A 84 10.62 -7.18 2.81
CA ALA A 84 9.49 -6.50 2.19
C ALA A 84 9.91 -5.12 1.66
N PRO A 85 10.67 -5.05 0.57
CA PRO A 85 11.13 -3.79 -0.03
C PRO A 85 9.97 -3.06 -0.73
N ILE A 86 9.00 -2.58 0.06
CA ILE A 86 7.83 -1.89 -0.46
C ILE A 86 8.23 -0.45 -0.79
N PRO A 87 8.11 -0.01 -2.05
CA PRO A 87 8.50 1.33 -2.44
C PRO A 87 7.59 2.38 -1.80
N GLY A 88 8.21 3.40 -1.22
CA GLY A 88 7.54 4.58 -0.72
C GLY A 88 6.99 5.47 -1.84
N PHE A 89 6.53 6.65 -1.45
CA PHE A 89 5.94 7.61 -2.40
C PHE A 89 6.94 8.12 -3.44
N GLU A 90 8.24 8.19 -3.10
CA GLU A 90 9.33 8.50 -4.07
C GLU A 90 9.86 7.28 -4.81
N GLY A 91 9.25 6.12 -4.66
CA GLY A 91 9.65 4.90 -5.34
C GLY A 91 10.88 4.20 -4.72
N THR A 92 11.40 4.70 -3.59
CA THR A 92 12.47 4.08 -2.82
C THR A 92 11.89 3.43 -1.57
N PRO A 93 12.23 2.15 -1.25
CA PRO A 93 11.76 1.52 -0.01
C PRO A 93 12.35 2.20 1.23
N LEU A 94 11.53 2.25 2.29
CA LEU A 94 12.01 2.58 3.63
C LEU A 94 12.77 1.37 4.20
N ASN A 95 13.70 1.64 5.12
CA ASN A 95 14.36 0.61 5.90
C ASN A 95 14.07 0.82 7.39
N LEU A 96 13.46 -0.18 8.01
CA LEU A 96 13.05 -0.20 9.39
C LEU A 96 13.68 -1.41 10.08
N LEU A 97 14.21 -1.22 11.28
CA LEU A 97 14.58 -2.32 12.17
C LEU A 97 13.35 -2.70 12.98
N VAL A 98 12.86 -3.90 12.75
CA VAL A 98 11.69 -4.45 13.44
C VAL A 98 12.14 -5.55 14.38
N THR A 99 11.67 -5.52 15.62
CA THR A 99 11.95 -6.55 16.62
C THR A 99 10.65 -7.13 17.15
N ILE A 100 10.51 -8.44 17.10
CA ILE A 100 9.35 -9.19 17.61
C ILE A 100 9.76 -10.27 18.60
N ASP A 101 8.92 -10.50 19.63
CA ASP A 101 9.11 -11.58 20.59
C ASP A 101 8.67 -12.95 20.04
N ARG A 102 8.84 -14.03 20.82
CA ARG A 102 8.40 -15.40 20.49
C ARG A 102 6.88 -15.50 20.25
N ARG A 103 6.08 -14.56 20.77
CA ARG A 103 4.61 -14.55 20.68
C ARG A 103 4.13 -13.73 19.49
N GLY A 104 5.04 -13.09 18.77
CA GLY A 104 4.75 -12.17 17.67
C GLY A 104 4.31 -10.78 18.13
N ASN A 105 4.67 -10.36 19.36
CA ASN A 105 4.46 -9.00 19.80
C ASN A 105 5.63 -8.13 19.36
N PHE A 106 5.34 -6.92 18.93
CA PHE A 106 6.36 -5.94 18.59
C PHE A 106 7.04 -5.42 19.87
N LEU A 107 8.36 -5.63 19.97
CA LEU A 107 9.20 -5.06 21.02
C LEU A 107 9.65 -3.65 20.65
N GLY A 108 9.76 -3.36 19.36
CA GLY A 108 10.07 -2.05 18.82
C GLY A 108 10.13 -2.03 17.31
N VAL A 109 9.92 -0.85 16.75
CA VAL A 109 10.11 -0.55 15.33
C VAL A 109 10.91 0.75 15.25
N GLU A 110 12.15 0.66 14.72
CA GLU A 110 13.07 1.78 14.62
C GLU A 110 13.28 2.19 13.17
N LEU A 111 13.34 3.49 12.91
CA LEU A 111 13.66 4.04 11.59
C LEU A 111 15.15 3.98 11.35
N LEU A 112 15.61 3.23 10.35
CA LEU A 112 17.00 3.20 9.91
C LEU A 112 17.24 4.17 8.76
N ARG A 113 16.37 4.12 7.74
CA ARG A 113 16.47 4.97 6.56
C ARG A 113 15.10 5.19 5.94
N GLN A 114 14.84 6.41 5.54
CA GLN A 114 13.62 6.76 4.81
C GLN A 114 13.91 7.77 3.69
N HIS A 115 13.06 7.79 2.68
CA HIS A 115 13.15 8.66 1.52
C HIS A 115 11.80 9.33 1.20
N GLU A 116 10.94 9.40 2.24
CA GLU A 116 9.63 10.02 2.08
C GLU A 116 9.74 11.55 2.07
N PRO A 117 9.33 12.21 0.98
CA PRO A 117 9.49 13.66 0.84
C PRO A 117 8.83 14.46 1.94
N VAL A 118 7.71 13.95 2.46
CA VAL A 118 6.95 14.61 3.52
C VAL A 118 7.70 14.65 4.84
N PHE A 119 8.55 13.66 5.12
CA PHE A 119 9.36 13.60 6.33
C PHE A 119 10.75 14.18 6.14
N LEU A 120 11.41 13.96 5.00
CA LEU A 120 12.77 14.49 4.75
C LEU A 120 12.82 16.00 4.76
N SER A 121 11.82 16.64 4.20
CA SER A 121 11.89 18.07 3.92
C SER A 121 10.59 18.82 4.26
N GLY A 122 9.65 18.15 4.94
CA GLY A 122 8.38 18.71 5.36
C GLY A 122 8.21 18.70 6.88
N LEU A 123 7.58 17.63 7.37
CA LEU A 123 7.23 17.48 8.78
C LEU A 123 8.42 17.13 9.69
N GLY A 124 9.58 16.76 9.12
CA GLY A 124 10.69 16.17 9.87
C GLY A 124 10.43 14.68 10.16
N GLU A 125 11.40 14.01 10.80
CA GLU A 125 11.31 12.57 11.10
C GLU A 125 10.57 12.27 12.40
N GLU A 126 10.45 13.22 13.33
CA GLU A 126 9.83 12.97 14.64
C GLU A 126 8.38 12.48 14.56
N PRO A 127 7.48 13.02 13.70
CA PRO A 127 6.14 12.46 13.56
C PRO A 127 6.12 11.02 13.04
N LEU A 128 7.11 10.62 12.23
CA LEU A 128 7.24 9.23 11.78
C LEU A 128 7.75 8.34 12.92
N LYS A 129 8.71 8.80 13.73
CA LYS A 129 9.19 8.06 14.91
C LYS A 129 8.07 7.88 15.94
N ASP A 130 7.27 8.93 16.17
CA ASP A 130 6.09 8.84 17.05
C ASP A 130 5.07 7.81 16.52
N PHE A 131 4.87 7.77 15.21
CA PHE A 131 4.03 6.76 14.56
C PHE A 131 4.58 5.34 14.79
N LEU A 132 5.89 5.15 14.64
CA LEU A 132 6.54 3.84 14.82
C LEU A 132 6.50 3.37 16.29
N ARG A 133 6.58 4.26 17.28
CA ARG A 133 6.43 3.90 18.71
C ARG A 133 5.06 3.28 19.03
N GLN A 134 4.02 3.57 18.25
CA GLN A 134 2.69 2.99 18.47
C GLN A 134 2.64 1.46 18.30
N TYR A 135 3.64 0.86 17.63
CA TYR A 135 3.73 -0.61 17.49
C TYR A 135 4.15 -1.30 18.78
N GLU A 136 4.84 -0.63 19.69
CA GLU A 136 5.33 -1.24 20.92
C GLU A 136 4.19 -1.87 21.71
N GLY A 137 4.37 -3.14 22.11
CA GLY A 137 3.36 -3.93 22.83
C GLY A 137 2.16 -4.37 21.98
N LYS A 138 2.07 -4.02 20.70
CA LYS A 138 1.06 -4.56 19.78
C LYS A 138 1.50 -5.93 19.29
N SER A 139 0.53 -6.74 18.86
CA SER A 139 0.80 -8.09 18.40
C SER A 139 0.49 -8.24 16.91
N LEU A 140 1.31 -9.03 16.21
CA LEU A 140 0.98 -9.53 14.87
C LEU A 140 -0.34 -10.32 14.84
N LYS A 141 -0.84 -10.69 16.00
CA LYS A 141 -2.13 -11.35 16.20
C LYS A 141 -3.31 -10.39 16.12
N GLN A 142 -3.07 -9.08 16.09
CA GLN A 142 -4.10 -8.05 15.99
C GLN A 142 -4.19 -7.53 14.55
N GLU A 143 -5.39 -7.17 14.11
CA GLU A 143 -5.58 -6.45 12.84
C GLU A 143 -5.14 -5.00 13.04
N ILE A 144 -3.90 -4.69 12.61
CA ILE A 144 -3.32 -3.35 12.76
C ILE A 144 -3.62 -2.54 11.50
N THR A 145 -4.39 -1.47 11.67
CA THR A 145 -4.77 -0.53 10.60
C THR A 145 -4.35 0.89 10.96
N VAL A 146 -4.25 1.77 9.95
CA VAL A 146 -3.87 3.18 10.14
C VAL A 146 -5.07 4.07 9.90
N SER A 147 -5.41 4.94 10.88
CA SER A 147 -6.45 5.95 10.74
C SER A 147 -6.06 7.01 9.70
N SER A 148 -7.03 7.45 8.90
CA SER A 148 -6.86 8.60 8.01
C SER A 148 -7.09 9.95 8.72
N LEU A 149 -7.68 9.95 9.91
CA LEU A 149 -7.98 11.12 10.72
C LEU A 149 -7.09 11.13 11.97
N TYR A 150 -6.32 12.17 12.14
CA TYR A 150 -5.49 12.39 13.33
C TYR A 150 -6.37 12.54 14.58
N GLY A 151 -6.05 11.80 15.64
CA GLY A 151 -6.73 11.91 16.93
C GLY A 151 -8.07 11.16 17.07
N ASN A 152 -8.41 10.27 16.15
CA ASN A 152 -9.70 9.54 16.18
C ASN A 152 -9.57 8.10 16.71
N THR A 153 -8.74 7.88 17.74
CA THR A 153 -8.51 6.58 18.40
C THR A 153 -9.72 6.00 19.14
N ARG A 154 -10.85 6.73 19.24
CA ARG A 154 -12.03 6.30 20.02
C ARG A 154 -12.99 5.36 19.27
N ALA A 155 -12.85 5.17 17.98
CA ALA A 155 -13.74 4.31 17.20
C ALA A 155 -13.09 2.94 16.94
N GLY A 156 -13.17 2.00 17.91
CA GLY A 156 -12.84 0.61 17.64
C GLY A 156 -11.99 -0.13 18.67
N ALA A 157 -11.88 0.33 19.90
CA ALA A 157 -11.28 -0.45 20.98
C ALA A 157 -12.26 -1.52 21.50
N GLY A 158 -12.64 -2.43 20.64
CA GLY A 158 -13.45 -3.60 20.96
C GLY A 158 -12.98 -4.78 20.12
N GLY A 159 -12.27 -5.73 20.74
CA GLY A 159 -11.83 -6.94 20.06
C GLY A 159 -10.38 -6.90 19.57
N ASN A 160 -10.11 -7.70 18.57
CA ASN A 160 -8.78 -7.99 18.03
C ASN A 160 -8.22 -6.91 17.06
N ARG A 161 -8.87 -5.74 16.94
CA ARG A 161 -8.49 -4.68 16.02
C ARG A 161 -7.80 -3.53 16.74
N VAL A 162 -6.63 -3.13 16.17
CA VAL A 162 -5.84 -1.97 16.62
C VAL A 162 -5.81 -0.94 15.49
N VAL A 163 -6.17 0.29 15.84
CA VAL A 163 -6.07 1.42 14.91
C VAL A 163 -4.93 2.32 15.38
N LEU A 164 -3.89 2.45 14.56
CA LEU A 164 -2.80 3.39 14.81
C LEU A 164 -3.20 4.78 14.31
N ASP A 165 -2.81 5.81 15.05
CA ASP A 165 -3.01 7.19 14.63
C ASP A 165 -2.12 7.51 13.43
N GLY A 166 -2.73 7.94 12.33
CA GLY A 166 -2.00 8.39 11.16
C GLY A 166 -1.27 9.71 11.41
N VAL A 167 -0.32 10.02 10.54
CA VAL A 167 0.37 11.33 10.54
C VAL A 167 -0.37 12.26 9.59
N SER A 168 -0.81 13.42 10.10
CA SER A 168 -1.48 14.44 9.30
C SER A 168 -0.57 14.86 8.12
N LYS A 169 -1.14 14.99 6.93
CA LYS A 169 -0.44 15.29 5.66
C LYS A 169 0.52 14.20 5.15
N ALA A 170 0.65 13.07 5.86
CA ALA A 170 1.52 11.95 5.49
C ALA A 170 0.80 10.59 5.49
N THR A 171 -0.52 10.57 5.39
CA THR A 171 -1.36 9.35 5.53
C THR A 171 -0.96 8.26 4.53
N ALA A 172 -0.63 8.59 3.28
CA ALA A 172 -0.18 7.61 2.29
C ALA A 172 1.16 6.97 2.69
N SER A 173 2.13 7.79 3.13
CA SER A 173 3.45 7.32 3.57
C SER A 173 3.35 6.40 4.78
N VAL A 174 2.59 6.76 5.82
CA VAL A 174 2.48 5.90 7.02
C VAL A 174 1.69 4.61 6.75
N ARG A 175 0.79 4.57 5.77
CA ARG A 175 0.15 3.32 5.33
C ARG A 175 1.14 2.38 4.64
N ILE A 176 2.06 2.92 3.82
CA ILE A 176 3.14 2.15 3.20
C ILE A 176 4.10 1.62 4.26
N VAL A 177 4.43 2.45 5.27
CA VAL A 177 5.21 2.04 6.44
C VAL A 177 4.53 0.88 7.16
N ASN A 178 3.24 0.99 7.48
CA ASN A 178 2.47 -0.08 8.12
C ASN A 178 2.51 -1.38 7.32
N GLN A 179 2.34 -1.29 6.00
CA GLN A 179 2.43 -2.46 5.12
C GLN A 179 3.83 -3.10 5.16
N SER A 180 4.91 -2.30 5.15
CA SER A 180 6.28 -2.79 5.24
C SER A 180 6.56 -3.49 6.57
N VAL A 181 6.14 -2.88 7.70
CA VAL A 181 6.28 -3.46 9.05
C VAL A 181 5.54 -4.81 9.13
N LEU A 182 4.26 -4.84 8.77
CA LEU A 182 3.45 -6.06 8.90
C LEU A 182 3.91 -7.17 7.95
N THR A 183 4.25 -6.84 6.70
CA THR A 183 4.67 -7.85 5.73
C THR A 183 6.00 -8.48 6.12
N SER A 184 6.98 -7.68 6.55
CA SER A 184 8.28 -8.19 6.99
C SER A 184 8.18 -8.99 8.29
N ALA A 185 7.41 -8.50 9.27
CA ALA A 185 7.20 -9.19 10.53
C ALA A 185 6.46 -10.53 10.36
N LEU A 186 5.44 -10.59 9.50
CA LEU A 186 4.76 -11.83 9.15
C LEU A 186 5.67 -12.83 8.44
N ALA A 187 6.59 -12.37 7.60
CA ALA A 187 7.56 -13.26 6.94
C ALA A 187 8.42 -13.99 7.99
N VAL A 188 8.98 -13.25 8.97
CA VAL A 188 9.78 -13.85 10.05
C VAL A 188 8.92 -14.72 10.97
N ALA A 189 7.72 -14.26 11.35
CA ALA A 189 6.83 -15.01 12.20
C ALA A 189 6.42 -16.36 11.57
N ARG A 190 6.19 -16.40 10.27
CA ARG A 190 5.92 -17.63 9.53
C ARG A 190 7.11 -18.58 9.50
N ALA A 191 8.30 -18.04 9.28
CA ALA A 191 9.50 -18.86 9.18
C ALA A 191 9.98 -19.40 10.55
N ARG A 192 9.74 -18.67 11.65
CA ARG A 192 10.37 -18.91 12.96
C ARG A 192 9.42 -19.10 14.13
N LEU A 193 8.20 -18.58 14.06
CA LEU A 193 7.25 -18.60 15.17
C LEU A 193 6.03 -19.50 14.91
N GLY A 194 6.04 -20.26 13.81
CA GLY A 194 4.94 -21.16 13.48
C GLY A 194 3.62 -20.48 13.07
N PHE A 195 3.69 -19.23 12.64
CA PHE A 195 2.53 -18.55 12.06
C PHE A 195 2.20 -19.19 10.71
N ALA A 196 0.95 -19.67 10.54
CA ALA A 196 0.54 -20.25 9.26
C ALA A 196 0.56 -19.23 8.14
N ALA A 197 0.99 -19.65 6.95
CA ALA A 197 0.77 -18.87 5.75
C ALA A 197 -0.70 -19.05 5.32
N PRO A 198 -1.51 -18.00 5.20
CA PRO A 198 -2.85 -18.16 4.66
C PRO A 198 -2.72 -18.58 3.19
N ALA A 199 -3.12 -19.82 2.88
CA ALA A 199 -3.20 -20.30 1.51
C ALA A 199 -4.26 -19.57 0.71
N ASN A 200 -5.21 -18.96 1.39
CA ASN A 200 -6.31 -18.21 0.79
C ASN A 200 -6.28 -16.75 1.25
N LYS A 201 -6.37 -15.81 0.32
CA LYS A 201 -6.53 -14.37 0.60
C LYS A 201 -7.90 -14.01 1.19
N ALA A 202 -8.80 -15.00 1.32
CA ALA A 202 -10.10 -14.81 1.92
C ALA A 202 -9.98 -14.84 3.46
N PRO A 203 -10.76 -14.04 4.20
CA PRO A 203 -10.77 -14.10 5.64
C PRO A 203 -11.18 -15.50 6.11
N PRO A 204 -10.64 -15.99 7.27
CA PRO A 204 -11.01 -17.28 7.81
C PRO A 204 -12.52 -17.33 8.05
N ALA A 205 -13.09 -18.50 7.89
CA ALA A 205 -14.52 -18.71 8.12
C ALA A 205 -14.81 -18.61 9.61
N GLU A 206 -15.95 -18.02 9.93
CA GLU A 206 -16.47 -17.90 11.28
C GLU A 206 -17.55 -18.93 11.54
N VAL A 207 -17.59 -19.47 12.75
CA VAL A 207 -18.62 -20.41 13.17
C VAL A 207 -19.98 -19.71 13.25
N ARG A 208 -21.02 -20.35 12.79
CA ARG A 208 -22.41 -19.90 12.92
C ARG A 208 -22.95 -20.35 14.29
N PRO A 209 -23.06 -19.46 15.29
CA PRO A 209 -23.51 -19.81 16.63
C PRO A 209 -25.01 -20.17 16.71
N ASP A 210 -25.77 -19.74 15.70
CA ASP A 210 -27.21 -19.98 15.56
C ASP A 210 -27.53 -21.38 15.04
N VAL A 211 -26.54 -22.11 14.51
CA VAL A 211 -26.74 -23.44 13.94
C VAL A 211 -26.47 -24.49 15.00
N PHE A 212 -27.56 -25.05 15.53
CA PHE A 212 -27.50 -26.19 16.43
C PHE A 212 -28.53 -27.25 16.03
N GLU A 213 -28.04 -28.44 15.75
CA GLU A 213 -28.82 -29.63 15.49
C GLU A 213 -28.34 -30.75 16.40
N PRO A 214 -29.19 -31.26 17.30
CA PRO A 214 -28.81 -32.40 18.14
C PRO A 214 -28.63 -33.65 17.26
N ARG A 215 -27.42 -34.21 17.27
CA ARG A 215 -27.05 -35.41 16.50
C ARG A 215 -26.36 -36.44 17.38
N SER A 216 -26.64 -37.71 17.17
CA SER A 216 -25.92 -38.78 17.85
C SER A 216 -24.48 -38.89 17.32
N PHE A 217 -23.58 -39.49 18.11
CA PHE A 217 -22.17 -39.70 17.75
C PHE A 217 -22.04 -40.42 16.40
N ALA A 218 -22.79 -41.49 16.17
CA ALA A 218 -22.78 -42.22 14.92
C ALA A 218 -23.13 -41.33 13.71
N ARG A 219 -24.19 -40.50 13.85
CA ARG A 219 -24.59 -39.52 12.79
C ARG A 219 -23.56 -38.46 12.53
N LEU A 220 -22.82 -38.02 13.54
CA LEU A 220 -21.73 -37.04 13.37
C LEU A 220 -20.55 -37.66 12.60
N VAL A 221 -20.25 -38.95 12.84
CA VAL A 221 -19.23 -39.67 12.08
C VAL A 221 -19.67 -39.88 10.62
N GLU A 222 -20.91 -40.32 10.40
CA GLU A 222 -21.48 -40.51 9.06
C GLU A 222 -21.47 -39.23 8.22
N SER A 223 -21.78 -38.11 8.85
CA SER A 223 -21.80 -36.81 8.18
C SER A 223 -20.42 -36.16 7.97
N GLY A 224 -19.34 -36.77 8.45
CA GLY A 224 -18.00 -36.21 8.44
C GLY A 224 -17.79 -35.05 9.46
N ALA A 225 -18.77 -34.79 10.32
CA ALA A 225 -18.62 -33.81 11.40
C ALA A 225 -17.63 -34.29 12.49
N ILE A 226 -17.47 -35.60 12.64
CA ILE A 226 -16.36 -36.26 13.32
C ILE A 226 -15.56 -37.03 12.27
N GLY A 227 -14.31 -36.65 12.08
CA GLY A 227 -13.36 -37.41 11.25
C GLY A 227 -12.94 -38.71 11.94
N ARG A 228 -12.78 -39.77 11.18
CA ARG A 228 -12.35 -41.08 11.70
C ARG A 228 -11.23 -41.64 10.85
N LEU A 229 -10.17 -42.11 11.50
CA LEU A 229 -9.11 -42.95 10.89
C LEU A 229 -9.08 -44.28 11.62
N HIS A 230 -9.49 -45.32 10.94
CA HIS A 230 -9.48 -46.71 11.46
C HIS A 230 -8.32 -47.46 10.85
N LEU A 231 -7.47 -48.06 11.69
CA LEU A 231 -6.34 -48.90 11.27
C LEU A 231 -6.40 -50.25 12.01
N THR A 232 -6.36 -51.29 11.26
CA THR A 232 -6.19 -52.67 11.80
C THR A 232 -4.70 -52.98 12.03
N ASN A 233 -4.43 -54.07 12.75
CA ASN A 233 -3.07 -54.57 12.93
C ASN A 233 -2.40 -54.86 11.58
N ALA A 234 -3.12 -55.43 10.61
CA ALA A 234 -2.63 -55.68 9.27
C ALA A 234 -2.25 -54.40 8.53
N ASP A 235 -3.07 -53.34 8.61
CA ASP A 235 -2.78 -52.06 8.01
C ASP A 235 -1.49 -51.43 8.54
N VAL A 236 -1.26 -51.56 9.86
CA VAL A 236 -0.05 -51.04 10.50
C VAL A 236 1.15 -51.90 10.11
N GLU A 237 1.03 -53.23 10.08
CA GLU A 237 2.11 -54.10 9.64
C GLU A 237 2.56 -53.81 8.20
N GLN A 238 1.59 -53.57 7.31
CA GLN A 238 1.88 -53.19 5.92
C GLN A 238 2.65 -51.86 5.84
N ARG A 239 2.37 -50.90 6.71
CA ARG A 239 3.10 -49.60 6.75
C ARG A 239 4.55 -49.75 7.22
N PHE A 240 4.84 -50.74 8.05
CA PHE A 240 6.20 -51.08 8.49
C PHE A 240 6.94 -52.05 7.57
N ALA A 241 6.28 -52.59 6.53
CA ALA A 241 6.90 -53.50 5.58
C ALA A 241 8.22 -52.95 5.01
N GLY A 242 9.24 -53.79 4.91
CA GLY A 242 10.57 -53.38 4.44
C GLY A 242 11.40 -52.51 5.40
N SER A 243 10.98 -52.35 6.67
CA SER A 243 11.74 -51.65 7.70
C SER A 243 12.07 -52.57 8.88
N GLU A 244 12.96 -52.11 9.77
CA GLU A 244 13.31 -52.84 11.01
C GLU A 244 12.11 -53.02 11.97
N GLY A 245 11.03 -52.27 11.77
CA GLY A 245 9.80 -52.41 12.52
C GLY A 245 8.83 -53.51 12.00
N ALA A 246 9.13 -54.13 10.88
CA ALA A 246 8.31 -55.21 10.34
C ALA A 246 8.43 -56.48 11.18
N GLY A 247 7.30 -57.14 11.43
CA GLY A 247 7.26 -58.42 12.15
C GLY A 247 7.64 -58.35 13.63
N VAL A 248 7.78 -57.18 14.22
CA VAL A 248 8.20 -57.02 15.63
C VAL A 248 7.06 -57.25 16.60
N ASP A 249 5.80 -57.00 16.18
CA ASP A 249 4.62 -57.04 17.02
C ASP A 249 3.89 -58.40 16.89
N ALA A 250 4.25 -59.39 17.73
CA ALA A 250 3.68 -60.73 17.70
C ALA A 250 2.15 -60.75 17.93
N ASP A 251 1.65 -59.88 18.80
CA ASP A 251 0.20 -59.79 19.09
C ASP A 251 -0.56 -59.21 17.87
N ALA A 252 0.03 -58.29 17.15
CA ALA A 252 -0.54 -57.73 15.92
C ALA A 252 -0.59 -58.80 14.80
N LEU A 253 0.44 -59.60 14.69
CA LEU A 253 0.50 -60.70 13.72
C LEU A 253 -0.50 -61.82 14.04
N ALA A 254 -0.74 -62.08 15.33
CA ALA A 254 -1.71 -63.12 15.76
C ALA A 254 -3.18 -62.69 15.54
N ARG A 255 -3.47 -61.38 15.46
CA ARG A 255 -4.83 -60.82 15.32
C ARG A 255 -4.86 -59.72 14.27
N PRO A 256 -4.67 -60.02 12.96
CA PRO A 256 -4.50 -59.02 11.89
C PRO A 256 -5.71 -58.09 11.74
N ASP A 257 -6.92 -58.60 11.93
CA ASP A 257 -8.16 -57.83 11.73
C ASP A 257 -8.58 -57.01 12.98
N ALA A 258 -7.88 -57.19 14.09
CA ALA A 258 -8.19 -56.42 15.29
C ALA A 258 -7.78 -54.95 15.13
N THR A 259 -8.55 -54.06 15.74
CA THR A 259 -8.29 -52.63 15.72
C THR A 259 -6.99 -52.29 16.43
N PHE A 260 -6.00 -51.76 15.68
CA PHE A 260 -4.78 -51.21 16.23
C PHE A 260 -5.04 -49.83 16.84
N VAL A 261 -5.57 -48.92 16.04
CA VAL A 261 -5.99 -47.57 16.50
C VAL A 261 -7.21 -47.10 15.72
N ASP A 262 -8.11 -46.45 16.41
CA ASP A 262 -9.29 -45.81 15.87
C ASP A 262 -9.25 -44.35 16.31
N LEU A 263 -8.74 -43.43 15.47
CA LEU A 263 -8.55 -42.02 15.76
C LEU A 263 -9.79 -41.26 15.35
N TYR A 264 -10.35 -40.46 16.28
CA TYR A 264 -11.46 -39.59 16.07
C TYR A 264 -11.04 -38.14 16.25
N VAL A 265 -11.50 -37.25 15.37
CA VAL A 265 -11.21 -35.80 15.41
C VAL A 265 -12.48 -35.00 15.18
N ALA A 266 -12.71 -33.97 15.98
CA ALA A 266 -13.90 -33.14 15.85
C ALA A 266 -13.61 -31.67 16.20
N TYR A 267 -14.22 -30.76 15.48
CA TYR A 267 -14.09 -29.32 15.69
C TYR A 267 -15.11 -28.83 16.71
N LEU A 268 -14.65 -28.39 17.89
CA LEU A 268 -15.50 -28.15 19.04
C LEU A 268 -16.18 -26.77 19.09
N ASN A 269 -15.67 -25.77 18.38
CA ASN A 269 -16.28 -24.42 18.44
C ASN A 269 -17.68 -24.40 17.79
N ALA A 270 -17.99 -25.33 16.88
CA ALA A 270 -19.31 -25.45 16.28
C ALA A 270 -20.33 -26.04 17.27
N PRO A 271 -21.45 -25.34 17.62
CA PRO A 271 -22.41 -25.78 18.65
C PRO A 271 -22.95 -27.20 18.41
N THR A 272 -23.26 -27.56 17.17
CA THR A 272 -23.76 -28.91 16.81
C THR A 272 -22.78 -30.01 17.20
N ILE A 273 -21.48 -29.79 17.03
CA ILE A 273 -20.43 -30.77 17.32
C ILE A 273 -20.01 -30.67 18.79
N GLY A 274 -19.67 -29.47 19.25
CA GLY A 274 -19.14 -29.23 20.58
C GLY A 274 -20.11 -29.65 21.70
N ARG A 275 -21.42 -29.37 21.57
CA ARG A 275 -22.42 -29.76 22.54
C ARG A 275 -22.73 -31.27 22.51
N ALA A 276 -22.62 -31.89 21.34
CA ALA A 276 -22.78 -33.35 21.22
C ALA A 276 -21.62 -34.13 21.89
N ILE A 277 -20.40 -33.57 21.90
CA ILE A 277 -19.20 -34.22 22.46
C ILE A 277 -19.04 -33.86 23.96
N LEU A 278 -19.18 -32.58 24.33
CA LEU A 278 -18.92 -32.11 25.69
C LEU A 278 -20.17 -31.93 26.56
N GLY A 279 -21.35 -32.07 25.98
CA GLY A 279 -22.60 -31.61 26.59
C GLY A 279 -22.72 -30.09 26.60
N ASP A 280 -23.90 -29.58 26.96
CA ASP A 280 -24.19 -28.13 26.97
C ASP A 280 -23.28 -27.37 27.95
N ALA A 281 -23.12 -27.88 29.17
CA ALA A 281 -22.31 -27.25 30.20
C ALA A 281 -20.80 -27.26 29.83
N GLY A 282 -20.30 -28.40 29.33
CA GLY A 282 -18.90 -28.52 28.92
C GLY A 282 -18.54 -27.67 27.71
N HIS A 283 -19.42 -27.58 26.71
CA HIS A 283 -19.23 -26.68 25.59
C HIS A 283 -19.25 -25.20 26.01
N ALA A 284 -20.20 -24.81 26.89
CA ALA A 284 -20.24 -23.43 27.40
C ALA A 284 -18.96 -23.08 28.20
N ASP A 285 -18.43 -24.02 29.00
CA ASP A 285 -17.18 -23.84 29.73
C ASP A 285 -15.99 -23.70 28.77
N LEU A 286 -15.89 -24.56 27.74
CA LEU A 286 -14.88 -24.45 26.70
C LEU A 286 -14.89 -23.07 26.03
N MET A 287 -16.07 -22.59 25.60
CA MET A 287 -16.22 -21.31 24.95
C MET A 287 -15.80 -20.11 25.81
N ARG A 288 -15.95 -20.22 27.14
CA ARG A 288 -15.45 -19.18 28.09
C ARG A 288 -13.92 -19.19 28.24
N ARG A 289 -13.28 -20.34 28.11
CA ARG A 289 -11.81 -20.51 28.22
C ARG A 289 -11.07 -20.15 26.94
N LEU A 290 -11.73 -20.20 25.80
CA LEU A 290 -11.13 -19.86 24.52
C LEU A 290 -11.06 -18.33 24.35
N GLU A 291 -9.89 -17.83 23.95
CA GLU A 291 -9.72 -16.45 23.53
C GLU A 291 -10.39 -16.21 22.17
N PRO A 292 -10.78 -14.98 21.84
CA PRO A 292 -11.32 -14.65 20.53
C PRO A 292 -10.37 -15.11 19.41
N GLY A 293 -10.89 -15.87 18.42
CA GLY A 293 -10.12 -16.42 17.31
C GLY A 293 -9.33 -17.70 17.63
N GLN A 294 -9.46 -18.26 18.81
CA GLN A 294 -8.94 -19.62 19.11
C GLN A 294 -9.88 -20.70 18.60
N HIS A 295 -9.27 -21.79 18.14
CA HIS A 295 -9.97 -22.97 17.66
C HIS A 295 -9.63 -24.16 18.55
N ALA A 296 -10.63 -24.98 18.86
CA ALA A 296 -10.47 -26.19 19.67
C ALA A 296 -10.93 -27.43 18.90
N TRP A 297 -10.16 -28.50 19.04
CA TRP A 297 -10.48 -29.83 18.51
C TRP A 297 -10.54 -30.84 19.63
N TRP A 298 -11.52 -31.71 19.55
CA TRP A 298 -11.52 -32.94 20.31
C TRP A 298 -10.78 -34.01 19.51
N VAL A 299 -9.80 -34.66 20.15
CA VAL A 299 -9.08 -35.78 19.58
C VAL A 299 -9.17 -36.92 20.54
N ALA A 300 -9.57 -38.08 20.05
CA ALA A 300 -9.68 -39.28 20.85
C ALA A 300 -9.20 -40.50 20.07
N THR A 301 -8.68 -41.47 20.79
CA THR A 301 -8.32 -42.75 20.26
C THR A 301 -9.00 -43.92 21.01
N GLY A 302 -9.29 -44.96 20.26
CA GLY A 302 -9.72 -46.27 20.77
C GLY A 302 -8.85 -47.37 20.17
N GLY A 303 -9.00 -48.57 20.62
CA GLY A 303 -8.20 -49.70 20.19
C GLY A 303 -7.01 -49.98 21.11
N ARG A 304 -5.91 -50.50 20.56
CA ARG A 304 -4.73 -50.91 21.32
C ARG A 304 -3.71 -49.79 21.52
N ASP A 305 -3.61 -48.86 20.58
CA ASP A 305 -2.64 -47.76 20.60
C ASP A 305 -3.33 -46.43 20.82
N ALA A 306 -2.59 -45.45 21.35
CA ALA A 306 -3.08 -44.09 21.65
C ALA A 306 -2.14 -43.03 21.07
N PHE A 307 -2.69 -41.84 20.83
CA PHE A 307 -1.88 -40.69 20.35
C PHE A 307 -1.06 -39.99 21.46
N VAL A 308 -1.28 -40.37 22.72
CA VAL A 308 -0.49 -39.99 23.88
C VAL A 308 -0.01 -41.26 24.60
N ASP A 309 1.12 -41.19 25.28
CA ASP A 309 1.72 -42.22 26.11
C ASP A 309 1.59 -41.86 27.60
N ASP A 310 2.04 -42.78 28.47
CA ASP A 310 2.00 -42.62 29.92
C ASP A 310 2.88 -41.47 30.43
N ALA A 311 3.84 -41.02 29.64
CA ALA A 311 4.73 -39.87 29.97
C ALA A 311 4.14 -38.53 29.57
N PHE A 312 2.96 -38.51 28.90
CA PHE A 312 2.35 -37.28 28.45
C PHE A 312 1.91 -36.39 29.62
N THR A 313 2.42 -35.14 29.60
CA THR A 313 2.05 -34.13 30.59
C THR A 313 0.89 -33.28 30.08
N ARG A 314 -0.19 -33.18 30.85
CA ARG A 314 -1.37 -32.36 30.52
C ARG A 314 -0.96 -30.88 30.35
N GLY A 315 -1.65 -30.16 29.47
CA GLY A 315 -1.33 -28.76 29.13
C GLY A 315 -0.17 -28.58 28.13
N THR A 316 0.42 -29.70 27.62
CA THR A 316 1.52 -29.66 26.62
C THR A 316 1.04 -30.10 25.23
N VAL A 317 1.96 -30.15 24.29
CA VAL A 317 1.72 -30.64 22.92
C VAL A 317 1.80 -32.15 22.91
N PRO A 318 0.80 -32.88 22.38
CA PRO A 318 0.87 -34.34 22.25
C PRO A 318 2.04 -34.76 21.34
N PRO A 319 2.96 -35.62 21.81
CA PRO A 319 4.22 -35.89 21.08
C PRO A 319 4.02 -36.73 19.80
N ARG A 320 2.93 -37.50 19.71
CA ARG A 320 2.64 -38.40 18.61
C ARG A 320 1.60 -37.87 17.62
N LEU A 321 1.10 -36.64 17.82
CA LEU A 321 0.10 -36.06 16.95
C LEU A 321 0.60 -34.74 16.39
N ALA A 322 0.76 -34.67 15.06
CA ALA A 322 1.04 -33.44 14.36
C ALA A 322 -0.23 -32.92 13.68
N PHE A 323 -0.31 -31.60 13.55
CA PHE A 323 -1.43 -30.91 12.91
C PHE A 323 -0.89 -29.89 11.91
N SER A 324 -1.49 -29.86 10.74
CA SER A 324 -1.09 -28.91 9.69
C SER A 324 -2.27 -28.49 8.84
N GLN A 325 -2.15 -27.31 8.23
CA GLN A 325 -3.06 -26.83 7.20
C GLN A 325 -2.26 -26.21 6.07
N ASP A 326 -2.63 -26.50 4.82
CA ASP A 326 -1.97 -26.02 3.60
C ASP A 326 -0.43 -26.26 3.59
N GLY A 327 0.02 -27.35 4.21
CA GLY A 327 1.43 -27.71 4.32
C GLY A 327 2.20 -26.96 5.41
N GLY A 328 1.56 -26.04 6.13
CA GLY A 328 2.15 -25.36 7.28
C GLY A 328 1.86 -26.11 8.59
N PRO A 329 2.87 -26.49 9.40
CA PRO A 329 2.65 -27.09 10.71
C PRO A 329 2.04 -26.07 11.67
N VAL A 330 1.11 -26.50 12.50
CA VAL A 330 0.43 -25.68 13.51
C VAL A 330 0.49 -26.40 14.84
N GLU A 331 0.83 -25.68 15.89
CA GLU A 331 0.89 -26.23 17.26
C GLU A 331 -0.52 -26.55 17.79
N LEU A 332 -0.74 -27.78 18.22
CA LEU A 332 -1.91 -28.20 19.00
C LEU A 332 -1.51 -28.42 20.46
N ARG A 333 -2.10 -27.66 21.38
CA ARG A 333 -1.79 -27.75 22.81
C ARG A 333 -3.01 -28.21 23.61
N ASP A 334 -2.83 -29.11 24.56
CA ASP A 334 -3.87 -29.56 25.47
C ASP A 334 -4.40 -28.41 26.33
N LEU A 335 -5.71 -28.30 26.46
CA LEU A 335 -6.41 -27.33 27.32
C LEU A 335 -6.56 -27.80 28.77
N ASP A 336 -6.06 -28.98 29.10
CA ASP A 336 -6.24 -29.64 30.40
C ASP A 336 -7.72 -29.78 30.76
N ILE A 337 -8.55 -30.09 29.78
CA ILE A 337 -9.96 -30.48 29.96
C ILE A 337 -10.06 -31.98 29.75
N ALA A 338 -10.56 -32.71 30.76
CA ALA A 338 -10.83 -34.11 30.64
C ALA A 338 -12.30 -34.32 30.19
N PRO A 339 -12.54 -34.57 28.87
CA PRO A 339 -13.91 -34.74 28.40
C PRO A 339 -14.42 -36.10 28.81
N ALA A 340 -15.67 -36.17 29.28
CA ALA A 340 -16.37 -37.44 29.45
C ALA A 340 -16.57 -38.10 28.07
N PRO A 341 -16.55 -39.41 27.95
CA PRO A 341 -16.85 -40.08 26.67
C PRO A 341 -18.23 -39.65 26.15
N PRO A 342 -18.33 -39.22 24.88
CA PRO A 342 -19.62 -38.84 24.31
C PRO A 342 -20.60 -40.01 24.29
N ALA A 343 -21.91 -39.71 24.49
CA ALA A 343 -22.93 -40.71 24.44
C ALA A 343 -22.96 -41.48 23.10
N GLY A 344 -22.83 -42.79 23.13
CA GLY A 344 -22.77 -43.65 21.94
C GLY A 344 -21.42 -43.73 21.29
N ALA A 345 -20.36 -43.19 21.87
CA ALA A 345 -18.99 -43.37 21.40
C ALA A 345 -18.50 -44.82 21.73
N PRO A 346 -17.63 -45.41 20.92
CA PRO A 346 -16.97 -46.66 21.25
C PRO A 346 -16.03 -46.49 22.45
N PRO A 347 -15.52 -47.61 23.05
CA PRO A 347 -14.53 -47.52 24.12
C PRO A 347 -13.30 -46.71 23.68
N LEU A 348 -12.96 -45.65 24.40
CA LEU A 348 -11.83 -44.80 24.17
C LEU A 348 -10.73 -45.04 25.20
N ASN A 349 -9.46 -45.08 24.74
CA ASN A 349 -8.27 -45.21 25.59
C ASN A 349 -7.60 -43.84 25.89
N ALA A 350 -7.79 -42.83 25.04
CA ALA A 350 -7.36 -41.47 25.26
C ALA A 350 -8.34 -40.46 24.64
N ALA A 351 -8.56 -39.33 25.33
CA ALA A 351 -9.37 -38.25 24.78
C ALA A 351 -8.87 -36.92 25.35
N LEU A 352 -8.58 -35.95 24.48
CA LEU A 352 -8.11 -34.61 24.85
C LEU A 352 -8.90 -33.54 24.12
N VAL A 353 -8.96 -32.33 24.74
CA VAL A 353 -9.40 -31.10 24.10
C VAL A 353 -8.15 -30.27 23.79
N LEU A 354 -7.82 -30.15 22.50
CA LEU A 354 -6.63 -29.47 22.01
C LEU A 354 -7.00 -28.12 21.42
N ARG A 355 -6.23 -27.09 21.73
CA ARG A 355 -6.41 -25.76 21.14
C ARG A 355 -5.30 -25.42 20.17
N VAL A 356 -5.65 -24.62 19.20
CA VAL A 356 -4.70 -23.93 18.34
C VAL A 356 -4.52 -22.51 18.86
N PRO A 357 -3.29 -21.98 18.92
CA PRO A 357 -3.05 -20.60 19.34
C PRO A 357 -3.89 -19.59 18.54
N PRO A 358 -4.31 -18.46 19.17
CA PRO A 358 -5.01 -17.44 18.42
C PRO A 358 -4.16 -17.00 17.24
N MET A 359 -4.80 -16.82 16.07
CA MET A 359 -4.17 -16.32 14.86
C MET A 359 -3.04 -17.18 14.26
N SER A 360 -3.08 -18.48 14.51
CA SER A 360 -2.31 -19.44 13.71
C SER A 360 -2.64 -19.37 12.21
N GLY A 361 -3.65 -18.59 11.83
CA GLY A 361 -4.13 -18.49 10.45
C GLY A 361 -4.94 -19.68 9.97
N VAL A 362 -5.32 -20.57 10.88
CA VAL A 362 -6.15 -21.73 10.56
C VAL A 362 -7.55 -21.27 10.17
N ASP A 363 -7.99 -21.71 8.99
CA ASP A 363 -9.37 -21.58 8.54
C ASP A 363 -10.13 -22.86 8.89
N PRO A 364 -11.04 -22.81 9.88
CA PRO A 364 -11.71 -24.01 10.36
C PRO A 364 -12.67 -24.65 9.35
N ALA A 365 -13.06 -23.92 8.31
CA ALA A 365 -13.89 -24.46 7.21
C ALA A 365 -13.08 -25.11 6.08
N SER A 366 -11.76 -24.93 6.08
CA SER A 366 -10.86 -25.54 5.09
C SER A 366 -10.29 -26.88 5.61
N PRO A 367 -9.87 -27.79 4.72
CA PRO A 367 -9.28 -29.06 5.14
C PRO A 367 -8.09 -28.86 6.08
N VAL A 368 -8.03 -29.65 7.14
CA VAL A 368 -6.90 -29.74 8.06
C VAL A 368 -6.37 -31.16 8.10
N ARG A 369 -5.09 -31.31 8.35
CA ARG A 369 -4.42 -32.61 8.36
C ARG A 369 -3.93 -32.93 9.76
N PHE A 370 -4.36 -34.10 10.25
CA PHE A 370 -3.84 -34.73 11.45
C PHE A 370 -2.94 -35.91 11.06
N GLU A 371 -1.75 -35.92 11.63
CA GLU A 371 -0.77 -36.98 11.37
C GLU A 371 -0.42 -37.68 12.68
N LEU A 372 -0.79 -38.95 12.79
CA LEU A 372 -0.50 -39.78 13.92
C LEU A 372 0.81 -40.56 13.69
N THR A 373 1.79 -40.39 14.58
CA THR A 373 3.06 -41.12 14.54
C THR A 373 2.88 -42.50 15.18
N LEU A 374 3.06 -43.52 14.36
CA LEU A 374 3.12 -44.93 14.79
C LEU A 374 4.58 -45.28 15.08
N THR A 375 4.86 -45.89 16.24
CA THR A 375 6.22 -46.20 16.68
C THR A 375 6.36 -47.69 16.95
N ARG A 376 7.43 -48.34 16.48
CA ARG A 376 7.83 -49.67 16.84
C ARG A 376 9.29 -49.68 17.26
N ALA A 377 9.61 -50.48 18.28
CA ALA A 377 10.93 -50.66 18.81
C ALA A 377 11.36 -52.12 18.70
N LYS A 378 12.53 -52.38 18.12
CA LYS A 378 13.13 -53.73 17.98
C LYS A 378 14.33 -53.82 18.91
N GLY A 379 14.35 -54.82 19.81
CA GLY A 379 15.40 -55.04 20.80
C GLY A 379 15.09 -54.50 22.19
N SER A 380 15.70 -55.08 23.24
CA SER A 380 15.41 -54.75 24.63
C SER A 380 16.46 -53.85 25.30
N MET A 381 17.78 -53.95 24.95
CA MET A 381 18.84 -53.16 25.61
C MET A 381 19.15 -51.85 24.85
N LEU A 382 19.15 -51.90 23.52
CA LEU A 382 19.33 -50.71 22.62
C LEU A 382 18.29 -50.80 21.52
N PRO A 383 17.03 -50.35 21.77
CA PRO A 383 15.96 -50.55 20.81
C PRO A 383 16.18 -49.65 19.56
N VAL A 384 16.11 -50.28 18.40
CA VAL A 384 16.02 -49.58 17.13
C VAL A 384 14.57 -49.11 16.95
N ILE A 385 14.39 -47.78 17.04
CA ILE A 385 13.07 -47.15 16.93
C ILE A 385 12.78 -46.89 15.45
N THR A 386 11.67 -47.41 14.95
CA THR A 386 11.17 -47.15 13.60
C THR A 386 9.83 -46.41 13.72
N GLN A 387 9.68 -45.30 13.00
CA GLN A 387 8.47 -44.51 12.98
C GLN A 387 7.84 -44.49 11.60
N ARG A 388 6.51 -44.51 11.56
CA ARG A 388 5.67 -44.34 10.37
C ARG A 388 4.52 -43.39 10.73
N SER A 389 3.97 -42.73 9.74
CA SER A 389 2.83 -41.85 9.95
C SER A 389 1.55 -42.37 9.34
N ALA A 390 0.44 -42.05 9.99
CA ALA A 390 -0.90 -42.24 9.47
C ALA A 390 -1.63 -40.93 9.44
N VAL A 391 -2.20 -40.59 8.28
CA VAL A 391 -2.77 -39.25 8.00
C VAL A 391 -4.29 -39.33 7.97
N LEU A 392 -4.93 -38.36 8.62
CA LEU A 392 -6.36 -38.06 8.55
C LEU A 392 -6.56 -36.63 8.04
N ASP A 393 -7.06 -36.47 6.83
CA ASP A 393 -7.55 -35.20 6.35
C ASP A 393 -8.99 -35.00 6.86
N TYR A 394 -9.23 -33.90 7.55
CA TYR A 394 -10.51 -33.59 8.19
C TYR A 394 -11.01 -32.22 7.77
N GLN A 395 -12.29 -32.13 7.44
CA GLN A 395 -12.98 -30.89 7.14
C GLN A 395 -14.39 -30.93 7.74
N PRO A 396 -14.72 -30.03 8.67
CA PRO A 396 -16.08 -29.95 9.22
C PRO A 396 -17.09 -29.55 8.13
N PRO A 397 -18.37 -29.92 8.26
CA PRO A 397 -19.41 -29.56 7.29
C PRO A 397 -19.50 -28.05 7.07
N ALA A 398 -19.51 -27.63 5.82
CA ALA A 398 -19.49 -26.21 5.42
C ALA A 398 -20.70 -25.40 5.96
N GLY A 399 -21.86 -26.04 6.17
CA GLY A 399 -23.05 -25.37 6.72
C GLY A 399 -22.91 -24.82 8.13
N LEU A 400 -21.86 -25.21 8.87
CA LEU A 400 -21.58 -24.74 10.23
C LEU A 400 -20.85 -23.40 10.24
N PHE A 401 -20.48 -22.88 9.09
CA PHE A 401 -19.65 -21.69 8.94
C PHE A 401 -20.30 -20.66 8.05
N HIS A 402 -19.93 -19.41 8.27
CA HIS A 402 -20.08 -18.35 7.26
C HIS A 402 -18.70 -17.71 7.02
N ARG A 403 -18.49 -17.23 5.80
CA ARG A 403 -17.26 -16.56 5.46
C ARG A 403 -17.54 -15.07 5.33
N PRO A 404 -16.96 -14.22 6.20
CA PRO A 404 -17.12 -12.78 6.07
C PRO A 404 -16.55 -12.30 4.72
N PRO A 405 -17.09 -11.21 4.14
CA PRO A 405 -16.54 -10.66 2.91
C PRO A 405 -15.09 -10.26 3.12
N ALA A 406 -14.26 -10.48 2.09
CA ALA A 406 -12.85 -10.08 2.15
C ALA A 406 -12.71 -8.60 2.52
N PRO A 407 -11.79 -8.24 3.43
CA PRO A 407 -11.54 -6.85 3.76
C PRO A 407 -11.15 -6.09 2.50
N LEU A 408 -11.66 -4.87 2.39
CA LEU A 408 -11.32 -4.01 1.25
C LEU A 408 -9.80 -3.75 1.26
N PRO A 409 -9.13 -3.78 0.10
CA PRO A 409 -7.72 -3.46 0.05
C PRO A 409 -7.48 -2.02 0.55
N ASP A 410 -6.36 -1.79 1.23
CA ASP A 410 -6.03 -0.53 1.92
C ASP A 410 -6.12 0.69 0.99
N TRP A 411 -5.72 0.54 -0.28
CA TRP A 411 -5.84 1.63 -1.25
C TRP A 411 -7.31 2.02 -1.49
N LEU A 412 -8.25 1.05 -1.50
CA LEU A 412 -9.67 1.33 -1.69
C LEU A 412 -10.29 1.98 -0.45
N ILE A 413 -9.80 1.62 0.75
CA ILE A 413 -10.14 2.31 2.00
C ILE A 413 -9.70 3.78 1.90
N ALA A 414 -8.45 4.04 1.43
CA ALA A 414 -7.97 5.40 1.21
C ALA A 414 -8.87 6.22 0.26
N TRP A 415 -9.42 5.58 -0.78
CA TRP A 415 -10.36 6.21 -1.71
C TRP A 415 -11.72 6.52 -1.05
N LYS A 416 -12.24 5.59 -0.25
CA LYS A 416 -13.51 5.80 0.48
C LYS A 416 -13.39 6.90 1.52
N ASP A 417 -12.30 6.93 2.28
CA ASP A 417 -12.06 7.93 3.31
C ASP A 417 -11.98 9.35 2.73
N ARG A 418 -11.48 9.49 1.51
CA ARG A 418 -11.36 10.76 0.79
C ARG A 418 -12.45 11.01 -0.25
N ALA A 419 -13.56 10.25 -0.21
CA ALA A 419 -14.62 10.32 -1.22
C ALA A 419 -15.24 11.73 -1.34
N THR A 420 -15.43 12.43 -0.23
CA THR A 420 -15.95 13.80 -0.23
C THR A 420 -15.00 14.79 -0.89
N GLU A 421 -13.70 14.68 -0.61
CA GLU A 421 -12.67 15.50 -1.25
C GLU A 421 -12.63 15.25 -2.76
N LEU A 422 -12.66 13.97 -3.17
CA LEU A 422 -12.68 13.57 -4.56
C LEU A 422 -13.93 14.09 -5.29
N ALA A 423 -15.09 14.07 -4.63
CA ALA A 423 -16.33 14.61 -5.20
C ALA A 423 -16.24 16.13 -5.43
N VAL A 424 -15.73 16.89 -4.45
CA VAL A 424 -15.54 18.34 -4.56
C VAL A 424 -14.54 18.69 -5.66
N ILE A 425 -13.39 17.99 -5.70
CA ILE A 425 -12.36 18.19 -6.73
C ILE A 425 -12.92 17.80 -8.10
N GLY A 426 -13.61 16.66 -8.20
CA GLY A 426 -14.26 16.20 -9.43
C GLY A 426 -15.27 17.21 -9.99
N ALA A 427 -16.10 17.80 -9.11
CA ALA A 427 -17.03 18.86 -9.49
C ALA A 427 -16.29 20.11 -10.01
N ALA A 428 -15.20 20.53 -9.35
CA ALA A 428 -14.38 21.65 -9.80
C ALA A 428 -13.72 21.37 -11.16
N LEU A 429 -13.20 20.15 -11.38
CA LEU A 429 -12.63 19.72 -12.67
C LEU A 429 -13.69 19.72 -13.77
N LEU A 430 -14.91 19.30 -13.45
CA LEU A 430 -16.05 19.34 -14.39
C LEU A 430 -16.39 20.80 -14.77
N VAL A 431 -16.51 21.70 -13.78
CA VAL A 431 -16.75 23.12 -14.01
C VAL A 431 -15.64 23.72 -14.89
N LEU A 432 -14.38 23.42 -14.59
CA LEU A 432 -13.26 23.87 -15.42
C LEU A 432 -13.37 23.33 -16.85
N SER A 433 -13.71 22.05 -17.01
CA SER A 433 -13.88 21.43 -18.33
C SER A 433 -14.96 22.12 -19.15
N VAL A 434 -16.11 22.42 -18.53
CA VAL A 434 -17.20 23.14 -19.20
C VAL A 434 -16.77 24.55 -19.62
N VAL A 435 -16.03 25.26 -18.76
CA VAL A 435 -15.54 26.62 -19.07
C VAL A 435 -14.50 26.59 -20.21
N LEU A 436 -13.62 25.59 -20.23
CA LEU A 436 -12.61 25.44 -21.30
C LEU A 436 -13.26 24.95 -22.61
N ALA A 437 -14.29 24.12 -22.55
CA ALA A 437 -15.03 23.65 -23.73
C ALA A 437 -15.92 24.75 -24.34
N ARG A 438 -16.44 25.67 -23.49
CA ARG A 438 -17.27 26.80 -23.93
C ARG A 438 -16.70 28.14 -23.42
N PRO A 439 -15.50 28.52 -23.86
CA PRO A 439 -14.79 29.68 -23.30
C PRO A 439 -15.53 31.00 -23.51
N ARG A 440 -16.42 31.09 -24.52
CA ARG A 440 -17.26 32.25 -24.77
C ARG A 440 -18.15 32.57 -23.59
N TRP A 441 -18.69 31.56 -22.90
CA TRP A 441 -19.64 31.76 -21.78
C TRP A 441 -19.06 32.61 -20.63
N MET A 442 -17.80 32.38 -20.26
CA MET A 442 -17.12 33.16 -19.20
C MET A 442 -16.43 34.41 -19.74
N SER A 443 -16.00 34.41 -20.99
CA SER A 443 -15.21 35.49 -21.57
C SER A 443 -16.02 36.65 -22.18
N VAL A 444 -17.37 36.61 -22.13
CA VAL A 444 -18.25 37.72 -22.59
C VAL A 444 -17.97 39.01 -21.82
N SER A 445 -17.69 38.93 -20.52
CA SER A 445 -17.34 40.08 -19.68
C SER A 445 -15.96 39.89 -19.05
N ALA A 446 -15.08 40.86 -19.19
CA ALA A 446 -13.76 40.86 -18.58
C ALA A 446 -13.84 40.75 -17.04
N SER A 447 -14.85 41.33 -16.41
CA SER A 447 -15.07 41.22 -14.95
C SER A 447 -15.49 39.79 -14.56
N ARG A 448 -16.44 39.18 -15.30
CA ARG A 448 -16.88 37.81 -15.05
C ARG A 448 -15.70 36.82 -15.15
N LEU A 449 -14.91 36.91 -16.20
CA LEU A 449 -13.71 36.06 -16.38
C LEU A 449 -12.70 36.24 -15.24
N ARG A 450 -12.45 37.50 -14.84
CA ARG A 450 -11.52 37.80 -13.75
C ARG A 450 -12.01 37.27 -12.42
N VAL A 451 -13.27 37.46 -12.06
CA VAL A 451 -13.86 36.94 -10.82
C VAL A 451 -13.84 35.43 -10.79
N PHE A 452 -14.28 34.77 -11.86
CA PHE A 452 -14.22 33.33 -11.97
C PHE A 452 -12.78 32.80 -11.83
N ARG A 453 -11.83 33.41 -12.56
CA ARG A 453 -10.43 32.99 -12.53
C ARG A 453 -9.82 33.13 -11.14
N LEU A 454 -9.98 34.28 -10.49
CA LEU A 454 -9.47 34.49 -9.13
C LEU A 454 -10.14 33.57 -8.11
N GLY A 455 -11.46 33.36 -8.21
CA GLY A 455 -12.19 32.45 -7.35
C GLY A 455 -11.73 30.99 -7.54
N PHE A 456 -11.53 30.56 -8.79
CA PHE A 456 -11.03 29.23 -9.08
C PHE A 456 -9.58 29.02 -8.61
N LEU A 457 -8.72 30.03 -8.77
CA LEU A 457 -7.35 29.99 -8.27
C LEU A 457 -7.29 30.02 -6.74
N ALA A 458 -8.22 30.74 -6.08
CA ALA A 458 -8.35 30.71 -4.62
C ALA A 458 -8.78 29.31 -4.13
N PHE A 459 -9.73 28.67 -4.82
CA PHE A 459 -10.09 27.28 -4.57
C PHE A 459 -8.89 26.34 -4.79
N THR A 460 -8.14 26.54 -5.89
CA THR A 460 -6.95 25.73 -6.20
C THR A 460 -5.88 25.87 -5.12
N LEU A 461 -5.64 27.07 -4.62
CA LEU A 461 -4.64 27.29 -3.57
C LEU A 461 -5.13 26.80 -2.21
N GLY A 462 -6.33 27.23 -1.78
CA GLY A 462 -6.86 26.98 -0.45
C GLY A 462 -7.32 25.54 -0.27
N TYR A 463 -8.25 25.11 -1.13
CA TYR A 463 -8.83 23.77 -0.99
C TYR A 463 -7.94 22.68 -1.60
N LEU A 464 -7.59 22.79 -2.89
CA LEU A 464 -6.82 21.76 -3.57
C LEU A 464 -5.38 21.70 -3.03
N GLY A 465 -4.70 22.83 -2.85
CA GLY A 465 -3.30 22.90 -2.39
C GLY A 465 -3.16 22.65 -0.90
N TRP A 466 -3.68 23.55 -0.07
CA TRP A 466 -3.44 23.51 1.38
C TRP A 466 -4.28 22.51 2.14
N TYR A 467 -5.55 22.30 1.78
CA TYR A 467 -6.42 21.36 2.48
C TYR A 467 -6.26 19.93 1.94
N ALA A 468 -6.55 19.70 0.67
CA ALA A 468 -6.53 18.36 0.07
C ALA A 468 -5.12 17.86 -0.32
N GLN A 469 -4.09 18.72 -0.23
CA GLN A 469 -2.69 18.42 -0.59
C GLN A 469 -2.52 17.88 -2.02
N GLY A 470 -3.43 18.28 -2.91
CA GLY A 470 -3.46 17.84 -4.32
C GLY A 470 -2.47 18.61 -5.19
N GLN A 471 -1.18 18.39 -4.98
CA GLN A 471 -0.10 19.05 -5.72
C GLN A 471 0.64 18.03 -6.59
N LEU A 472 0.62 18.22 -7.92
CA LEU A 472 1.55 17.49 -8.80
C LEU A 472 2.91 18.20 -8.80
N SER A 473 3.97 17.41 -8.71
CA SER A 473 5.35 17.86 -8.74
C SER A 473 6.23 16.91 -9.56
N ILE A 474 7.49 17.27 -9.75
CA ILE A 474 8.47 16.39 -10.39
C ILE A 474 8.68 15.10 -9.58
N VAL A 475 8.35 15.11 -8.28
CA VAL A 475 8.48 13.95 -7.39
C VAL A 475 7.68 12.75 -7.88
N GLN A 476 6.45 12.95 -8.40
CA GLN A 476 5.67 11.85 -8.96
C GLN A 476 6.35 11.24 -10.20
N ILE A 477 6.99 12.06 -11.03
CA ILE A 477 7.70 11.58 -12.22
C ILE A 477 8.97 10.82 -11.81
N THR A 478 9.77 11.41 -10.93
CA THR A 478 11.00 10.75 -10.44
C THR A 478 10.68 9.50 -9.64
N GLY A 479 9.62 9.52 -8.81
CA GLY A 479 9.13 8.36 -8.06
C GLY A 479 8.65 7.24 -8.98
N ALA A 480 7.91 7.56 -10.05
CA ALA A 480 7.51 6.56 -11.05
C ALA A 480 8.72 5.93 -11.76
N VAL A 481 9.73 6.74 -12.11
CA VAL A 481 10.97 6.25 -12.75
C VAL A 481 11.72 5.32 -11.79
N LYS A 482 11.93 5.72 -10.53
CA LYS A 482 12.59 4.90 -9.51
C LYS A 482 11.83 3.57 -9.28
N SER A 483 10.51 3.63 -9.12
CA SER A 483 9.65 2.46 -8.86
C SER A 483 9.68 1.46 -10.03
N LEU A 484 9.65 1.96 -11.27
CA LEU A 484 9.76 1.13 -12.47
C LEU A 484 11.16 0.54 -12.62
N ALA A 485 12.21 1.33 -12.37
CA ALA A 485 13.60 0.87 -12.42
C ALA A 485 13.86 -0.23 -11.37
N ALA A 486 13.25 -0.14 -10.19
CA ALA A 486 13.33 -1.15 -9.13
C ALA A 486 12.40 -2.37 -9.37
N GLY A 487 11.62 -2.42 -10.45
CA GLY A 487 10.68 -3.51 -10.72
C GLY A 487 9.45 -3.57 -9.79
N ALA A 488 9.25 -2.55 -8.94
CA ALA A 488 8.19 -2.53 -7.92
C ALA A 488 6.79 -2.13 -8.47
N GLY A 489 6.73 -1.63 -9.72
CA GLY A 489 5.50 -1.19 -10.35
C GLY A 489 4.96 0.13 -9.79
N LEU A 490 3.72 0.48 -10.13
CA LEU A 490 3.10 1.77 -9.78
C LEU A 490 1.98 1.66 -8.73
N LYS A 491 1.91 0.56 -7.99
CA LYS A 491 0.82 0.31 -7.02
C LYS A 491 0.77 1.34 -5.88
N SER A 492 1.92 1.90 -5.49
CA SER A 492 2.02 2.94 -4.46
C SER A 492 1.22 4.19 -4.79
N PHE A 493 1.03 4.53 -6.08
CA PHE A 493 0.22 5.69 -6.49
C PHE A 493 -1.28 5.53 -6.18
N LEU A 494 -1.77 4.30 -6.01
CA LEU A 494 -3.17 4.04 -5.65
C LEU A 494 -3.53 4.56 -4.24
N TYR A 495 -2.53 4.75 -3.37
CA TYR A 495 -2.75 5.24 -2.00
C TYR A 495 -2.94 6.76 -1.90
N ASP A 496 -2.68 7.52 -2.99
CA ASP A 496 -2.99 8.95 -3.07
C ASP A 496 -4.04 9.24 -4.17
N PRO A 497 -5.33 9.11 -3.84
CA PRO A 497 -6.42 9.22 -4.80
C PRO A 497 -6.56 10.63 -5.40
N VAL A 498 -6.19 11.69 -4.66
CA VAL A 498 -6.29 13.08 -5.15
C VAL A 498 -5.25 13.33 -6.23
N SER A 499 -3.99 12.98 -5.99
CA SER A 499 -2.94 13.11 -7.00
C SER A 499 -3.24 12.25 -8.22
N LEU A 500 -3.76 11.02 -8.03
CA LEU A 500 -4.11 10.14 -9.16
C LEU A 500 -5.24 10.73 -10.02
N LEU A 501 -6.28 11.30 -9.40
CA LEU A 501 -7.35 12.00 -10.10
C LEU A 501 -6.81 13.18 -10.91
N LEU A 502 -5.92 13.98 -10.33
CA LEU A 502 -5.28 15.11 -11.02
C LEU A 502 -4.37 14.66 -12.16
N ILE A 503 -3.60 13.57 -11.98
CA ILE A 503 -2.77 12.99 -13.04
C ILE A 503 -3.66 12.54 -14.20
N ALA A 504 -4.71 11.76 -13.93
CA ALA A 504 -5.64 11.28 -14.93
C ALA A 504 -6.29 12.43 -15.71
N PHE A 505 -6.80 13.45 -15.00
CA PHE A 505 -7.37 14.63 -15.63
C PHE A 505 -6.34 15.40 -16.48
N THR A 506 -5.12 15.55 -15.97
CA THR A 506 -4.04 16.25 -16.68
C THR A 506 -3.65 15.53 -17.96
N LEU A 507 -3.56 14.19 -17.94
CA LEU A 507 -3.26 13.39 -19.14
C LEU A 507 -4.37 13.56 -20.21
N VAL A 508 -5.63 13.51 -19.81
CA VAL A 508 -6.75 13.79 -20.71
C VAL A 508 -6.67 15.22 -21.24
N SER A 509 -6.37 16.18 -20.39
CA SER A 509 -6.25 17.59 -20.77
C SER A 509 -5.13 17.87 -21.77
N PHE A 510 -4.05 17.07 -21.79
CA PHE A 510 -2.98 17.17 -22.77
C PHE A 510 -3.50 16.93 -24.19
N VAL A 511 -4.38 15.96 -24.35
CA VAL A 511 -4.96 15.61 -25.66
C VAL A 511 -5.98 16.66 -26.12
N VAL A 512 -6.81 17.14 -25.20
CA VAL A 512 -7.93 18.04 -25.54
C VAL A 512 -7.48 19.51 -25.60
N TRP A 513 -6.90 20.03 -24.53
CA TRP A 513 -6.61 21.47 -24.38
C TRP A 513 -5.12 21.80 -24.36
N GLY A 514 -4.27 20.86 -23.97
CA GLY A 514 -2.82 21.04 -23.82
C GLY A 514 -2.41 21.43 -22.39
N ARG A 515 -1.12 21.69 -22.18
CA ARG A 515 -0.48 21.89 -20.86
C ARG A 515 -1.09 22.98 -19.98
N GLY A 516 -1.68 23.99 -20.61
CA GLY A 516 -2.14 25.20 -19.90
C GLY A 516 -3.26 24.93 -18.91
N THR A 517 -3.98 23.83 -19.05
CA THR A 517 -5.07 23.45 -18.14
C THR A 517 -4.54 23.23 -16.72
N PHE A 518 -3.51 22.40 -16.56
CA PHE A 518 -2.90 22.19 -15.25
C PHE A 518 -2.13 23.43 -14.78
N CYS A 519 -1.15 23.89 -15.56
CA CYS A 519 -0.26 24.98 -15.15
C CYS A 519 -0.97 26.33 -14.98
N GLY A 520 -2.11 26.53 -15.63
CA GLY A 520 -2.87 27.79 -15.59
C GLY A 520 -4.00 27.82 -14.56
N TRP A 521 -4.53 26.65 -14.15
CA TRP A 521 -5.74 26.57 -13.34
C TRP A 521 -5.62 25.66 -12.11
N LEU A 522 -4.89 24.56 -12.20
CA LEU A 522 -4.87 23.49 -11.17
C LEU A 522 -3.57 23.45 -10.35
N CYS A 523 -2.51 24.16 -10.76
CA CYS A 523 -1.26 24.19 -10.01
C CYS A 523 -1.36 25.19 -8.85
N PRO A 524 -1.32 24.74 -7.57
CA PRO A 524 -1.44 25.63 -6.40
C PRO A 524 -0.32 26.68 -6.34
N PHE A 525 0.94 26.30 -6.62
CA PHE A 525 2.03 27.26 -6.68
C PHE A 525 1.90 28.24 -7.86
N GLY A 526 1.34 27.78 -8.97
CA GLY A 526 1.00 28.63 -10.10
C GLY A 526 -0.07 29.66 -9.74
N ALA A 527 -1.05 29.29 -8.91
CA ALA A 527 -2.05 30.20 -8.35
C ALA A 527 -1.40 31.21 -7.39
N LEU A 528 -0.51 30.75 -6.50
CA LEU A 528 0.20 31.61 -5.56
C LEU A 528 1.06 32.67 -6.27
N GLN A 529 1.78 32.31 -7.37
CA GLN A 529 2.50 33.28 -8.19
C GLN A 529 1.58 34.32 -8.86
N GLU A 530 0.36 33.91 -9.24
CA GLU A 530 -0.61 34.84 -9.83
C GLU A 530 -1.14 35.82 -8.79
N PHE A 531 -1.41 35.37 -7.56
CA PHE A 531 -1.73 36.24 -6.43
C PHE A 531 -0.57 37.18 -6.07
N ALA A 532 0.67 36.67 -6.06
CA ALA A 532 1.87 37.50 -5.84
C ALA A 532 2.00 38.59 -6.91
N ALA A 533 1.72 38.26 -8.18
CA ALA A 533 1.72 39.28 -9.25
C ALA A 533 0.58 40.30 -9.12
N HIS A 534 -0.59 39.89 -8.59
CA HIS A 534 -1.67 40.84 -8.28
C HIS A 534 -1.29 41.78 -7.13
N LEU A 535 -0.65 41.23 -6.10
CA LEU A 535 -0.13 42.03 -4.97
C LEU A 535 0.97 42.98 -5.43
N ALA A 536 1.91 42.54 -6.27
CA ALA A 536 2.96 43.40 -6.84
C ALA A 536 2.38 44.58 -7.62
N ARG A 537 1.31 44.35 -8.41
CA ARG A 537 0.60 45.42 -9.11
C ARG A 537 -0.11 46.39 -8.16
N LEU A 538 -0.69 45.89 -7.06
CA LEU A 538 -1.29 46.74 -6.02
C LEU A 538 -0.22 47.62 -5.35
N LEU A 539 0.97 47.05 -5.14
CA LEU A 539 2.14 47.77 -4.61
C LEU A 539 2.84 48.66 -5.66
N ARG A 540 2.29 48.75 -6.88
CA ARG A 540 2.82 49.51 -8.01
C ARG A 540 4.22 49.10 -8.45
N LEU A 541 4.63 47.83 -8.22
CA LEU A 541 5.89 47.34 -8.72
C LEU A 541 5.85 47.17 -10.25
N PRO A 542 6.93 47.51 -10.97
CA PRO A 542 6.95 47.46 -12.44
C PRO A 542 6.93 46.01 -12.91
N GLU A 543 5.94 45.61 -13.73
CA GLU A 543 5.96 44.34 -14.45
C GLU A 543 6.95 44.45 -15.61
N ARG A 544 8.00 43.61 -15.59
CA ARG A 544 9.08 43.63 -16.58
C ARG A 544 9.02 42.35 -17.44
N ARG A 545 9.52 42.45 -18.66
CA ARG A 545 9.72 41.30 -19.55
C ARG A 545 11.21 41.02 -19.67
N LEU A 546 11.58 39.72 -19.64
CA LEU A 546 12.97 39.34 -19.86
C LEU A 546 13.38 39.63 -21.33
N PRO A 547 14.64 40.03 -21.56
CA PRO A 547 15.17 40.10 -22.90
C PRO A 547 14.95 38.77 -23.66
N PRO A 548 14.55 38.82 -24.94
CA PRO A 548 14.16 37.60 -25.68
C PRO A 548 15.22 36.49 -25.64
N ARG A 549 16.51 36.86 -25.81
CA ARG A 549 17.64 35.90 -25.79
C ARG A 549 17.76 35.18 -24.43
N LEU A 550 17.65 35.93 -23.33
CA LEU A 550 17.72 35.38 -21.98
C LEU A 550 16.47 34.54 -21.65
N GLY A 551 15.28 35.03 -22.03
CA GLY A 551 14.03 34.31 -21.86
C GLY A 551 14.03 32.95 -22.59
N ASP A 552 14.50 32.90 -23.85
CA ASP A 552 14.59 31.67 -24.63
C ASP A 552 15.65 30.70 -24.08
N ALA A 553 16.76 31.20 -23.55
CA ALA A 553 17.79 30.38 -22.90
C ALA A 553 17.26 29.72 -21.60
N LEU A 554 16.63 30.52 -20.75
CA LEU A 554 16.02 30.04 -19.49
C LEU A 554 14.85 29.09 -19.77
N GLU A 555 14.04 29.32 -20.82
CA GLU A 555 12.99 28.38 -21.22
C GLU A 555 13.53 27.01 -21.65
N LYS A 556 14.72 27.00 -22.29
CA LYS A 556 15.39 25.75 -22.67
C LYS A 556 16.03 25.05 -21.47
N SER A 557 16.58 25.80 -20.51
CA SER A 557 17.25 25.21 -19.34
C SER A 557 16.33 24.33 -18.49
N ARG A 558 15.02 24.62 -18.41
CA ARG A 558 14.06 23.78 -17.69
C ARG A 558 13.97 22.34 -18.21
N TYR A 559 14.21 22.13 -19.53
CA TYR A 559 14.27 20.79 -20.11
C TYR A 559 15.56 20.06 -19.73
N ALA A 560 16.68 20.80 -19.62
CA ALA A 560 17.94 20.23 -19.15
C ALA A 560 17.82 19.80 -17.68
N VAL A 561 17.17 20.62 -16.85
CA VAL A 561 16.88 20.29 -15.44
C VAL A 561 15.98 19.06 -15.37
N LEU A 562 14.90 19.00 -16.16
CA LEU A 562 14.03 17.82 -16.21
C LEU A 562 14.82 16.55 -16.59
N ALA A 563 15.61 16.61 -17.65
CA ALA A 563 16.42 15.48 -18.10
C ALA A 563 17.44 15.03 -17.04
N ALA A 564 18.11 15.98 -16.39
CA ALA A 564 19.05 15.71 -15.31
C ALA A 564 18.37 15.05 -14.11
N LEU A 565 17.17 15.51 -13.71
CA LEU A 565 16.40 14.92 -12.61
C LEU A 565 15.90 13.51 -12.93
N VAL A 566 15.41 13.28 -14.15
CA VAL A 566 14.98 11.94 -14.60
C VAL A 566 16.17 10.98 -14.66
N ALA A 567 17.30 11.42 -15.20
CA ALA A 567 18.53 10.61 -15.23
C ALA A 567 19.04 10.34 -13.79
N ALA A 568 19.06 11.35 -12.94
CA ALA A 568 19.43 11.17 -11.54
C ALA A 568 18.48 10.19 -10.81
N ALA A 569 17.18 10.24 -11.09
CA ALA A 569 16.21 9.29 -10.51
C ALA A 569 16.48 7.84 -10.92
N ALA A 570 16.97 7.62 -12.15
CA ALA A 570 17.31 6.29 -12.66
C ALA A 570 18.67 5.77 -12.15
N PHE A 571 19.69 6.64 -12.08
CA PHE A 571 21.08 6.20 -11.85
C PHE A 571 21.70 6.66 -10.52
N ALA A 572 21.17 7.71 -9.91
CA ALA A 572 21.66 8.31 -8.67
C ALA A 572 20.52 8.82 -7.80
N PRO A 573 19.68 7.94 -7.19
CA PRO A 573 18.46 8.30 -6.47
C PRO A 573 18.65 9.38 -5.40
N GLN A 574 19.76 9.33 -4.65
CA GLN A 574 20.10 10.32 -3.61
C GLN A 574 20.33 11.73 -4.18
N LEU A 575 20.90 11.83 -5.39
CA LEU A 575 21.09 13.12 -6.06
C LEU A 575 19.75 13.66 -6.56
N ALA A 576 18.87 12.79 -7.05
CA ALA A 576 17.51 13.18 -7.45
C ALA A 576 16.73 13.80 -6.30
N GLU A 577 16.82 13.24 -5.09
CA GLU A 577 16.15 13.74 -3.87
C GLU A 577 16.56 15.17 -3.51
N LYS A 578 17.84 15.48 -3.62
CA LYS A 578 18.32 16.84 -3.44
C LYS A 578 17.89 17.76 -4.59
N GLY A 579 17.89 17.24 -5.80
CA GLY A 579 17.56 18.00 -7.00
C GLY A 579 16.10 18.41 -7.11
N VAL A 580 15.15 17.60 -6.58
CA VAL A 580 13.71 17.95 -6.61
C VAL A 580 13.37 19.18 -5.77
N GLU A 581 14.25 19.60 -4.84
CA GLU A 581 14.10 20.80 -4.04
C GLU A 581 14.17 22.11 -4.85
N ILE A 582 14.53 22.04 -6.13
CA ILE A 582 14.36 23.18 -7.05
C ILE A 582 12.91 23.64 -7.14
N GLU A 583 11.94 22.70 -6.92
CA GLU A 583 10.52 23.01 -6.87
C GLU A 583 10.13 23.47 -5.45
N PRO A 584 9.60 24.71 -5.30
CA PRO A 584 9.22 25.26 -3.99
C PRO A 584 7.88 24.70 -3.46
N PHE A 585 7.35 23.63 -4.07
CA PHE A 585 6.00 23.15 -3.80
C PHE A 585 5.87 22.60 -2.39
N LYS A 586 6.86 21.83 -1.92
CA LYS A 586 6.88 21.33 -0.54
C LYS A 586 6.81 22.48 0.45
N THR A 587 7.68 23.50 0.26
CA THR A 587 7.76 24.65 1.16
C THR A 587 6.48 25.50 1.14
N ALA A 588 5.96 25.83 -0.03
CA ALA A 588 4.84 26.77 -0.13
C ALA A 588 3.46 26.13 0.06
N ILE A 589 3.30 24.85 -0.31
CA ILE A 589 2.00 24.18 -0.33
C ILE A 589 1.90 23.13 0.78
N THR A 590 2.82 22.17 0.83
CA THR A 590 2.69 21.04 1.77
C THR A 590 2.83 21.49 3.23
N VAL A 591 3.86 22.29 3.55
CA VAL A 591 4.13 22.71 4.93
C VAL A 591 3.77 24.17 5.23
N GLY A 592 3.33 24.95 4.22
CA GLY A 592 2.84 26.32 4.46
C GLY A 592 3.93 27.29 4.96
N PHE A 593 5.15 27.20 4.43
CA PHE A 593 6.37 27.95 4.81
C PHE A 593 6.94 27.62 6.19
N ASP A 594 6.45 26.59 6.88
CA ASP A 594 7.05 26.08 8.12
C ASP A 594 8.20 25.13 7.79
N ARG A 595 9.40 25.71 7.51
CA ARG A 595 10.58 25.01 7.07
C ARG A 595 11.84 25.80 7.35
N SER A 596 13.02 25.16 7.28
CA SER A 596 14.30 25.86 7.48
C SER A 596 14.48 27.03 6.48
N TRP A 597 15.10 28.12 6.96
CA TRP A 597 15.13 29.42 6.28
C TRP A 597 15.65 29.41 4.82
N PRO A 598 16.62 28.54 4.39
CA PRO A 598 17.09 28.57 3.00
C PRO A 598 15.97 28.20 1.99
N PHE A 599 15.13 27.20 2.33
CA PHE A 599 14.03 26.79 1.48
C PHE A 599 12.90 27.82 1.45
N VAL A 600 12.63 28.45 2.59
CA VAL A 600 11.66 29.55 2.66
C VAL A 600 12.16 30.75 1.85
N ALA A 601 13.44 31.12 1.99
CA ALA A 601 14.05 32.20 1.23
C ALA A 601 13.98 31.92 -0.29
N TRP A 602 14.25 30.67 -0.72
CA TRP A 602 14.12 30.27 -2.12
C TRP A 602 12.67 30.41 -2.63
N ALA A 603 11.69 29.91 -1.89
CA ALA A 603 10.28 30.01 -2.26
C ALA A 603 9.80 31.48 -2.36
N VAL A 604 10.17 32.29 -1.35
CA VAL A 604 9.86 33.72 -1.34
C VAL A 604 10.54 34.47 -2.48
N LEU A 605 11.82 34.20 -2.76
CA LEU A 605 12.54 34.76 -3.90
C LEU A 605 11.81 34.49 -5.22
N LEU A 606 11.36 33.24 -5.42
CA LEU A 606 10.62 32.85 -6.63
C LEU A 606 9.25 33.56 -6.73
N LEU A 607 8.59 33.81 -5.60
CA LEU A 607 7.34 34.58 -5.56
C LEU A 607 7.58 36.08 -5.89
N VAL A 608 8.63 36.68 -5.33
CA VAL A 608 9.03 38.06 -5.62
C VAL A 608 9.40 38.22 -7.10
N LEU A 609 10.22 37.30 -7.64
CA LEU A 609 10.54 37.27 -9.06
C LEU A 609 9.28 37.07 -9.93
N GLY A 610 8.32 36.25 -9.46
CA GLY A 610 7.02 36.05 -10.11
C GLY A 610 6.13 37.28 -10.12
N GLY A 611 6.30 38.18 -9.14
CA GLY A 611 5.64 39.49 -9.06
C GLY A 611 6.19 40.47 -10.08
N VAL A 612 7.52 40.45 -10.36
CA VAL A 612 8.19 41.34 -11.33
C VAL A 612 8.14 40.73 -12.75
N TYR A 613 8.43 39.45 -12.87
CA TYR A 613 8.38 38.71 -14.14
C TYR A 613 7.26 37.65 -14.06
N TYR A 614 6.13 37.99 -14.62
CA TYR A 614 4.89 37.22 -14.46
C TYR A 614 5.07 35.68 -14.61
N LYS A 615 4.73 34.95 -13.54
CA LYS A 615 4.92 33.48 -13.45
C LYS A 615 6.35 33.01 -13.78
N PHE A 616 7.35 33.70 -13.21
CA PHE A 616 8.78 33.45 -13.51
C PHE A 616 9.16 31.99 -13.38
N PHE A 617 8.91 31.35 -12.24
CA PHE A 617 9.26 29.96 -12.00
C PHE A 617 8.58 29.03 -13.00
N CYS A 618 7.26 29.14 -13.16
CA CYS A 618 6.48 28.26 -14.06
C CYS A 618 6.90 28.38 -15.54
N ARG A 619 7.41 29.54 -15.96
CA ARG A 619 7.81 29.77 -17.34
C ARG A 619 9.23 29.29 -17.62
N TYR A 620 10.16 29.46 -16.68
CA TYR A 620 11.59 29.40 -16.97
C TYR A 620 12.34 28.32 -16.20
N LEU A 621 11.92 27.92 -14.99
CA LEU A 621 12.68 27.03 -14.14
C LEU A 621 11.98 25.70 -13.82
N CYS A 622 10.64 25.66 -13.85
CA CYS A 622 9.87 24.52 -13.40
C CYS A 622 10.09 23.25 -14.26
N PRO A 623 10.70 22.16 -13.72
CA PRO A 623 10.91 20.91 -14.43
C PRO A 623 9.59 20.19 -14.71
N LEU A 624 8.62 20.22 -13.75
CA LEU A 624 7.28 19.72 -14.03
C LEU A 624 6.64 20.48 -15.19
N GLY A 625 6.79 21.82 -15.24
CA GLY A 625 6.32 22.65 -16.36
C GLY A 625 6.94 22.27 -17.70
N ALA A 626 8.18 21.78 -17.72
CA ALA A 626 8.82 21.22 -18.91
C ALA A 626 8.15 19.89 -19.32
N ALA A 627 7.94 18.96 -18.36
CA ALA A 627 7.24 17.70 -18.58
C ALA A 627 5.81 17.93 -19.11
N MET A 628 5.06 18.86 -18.50
CA MET A 628 3.72 19.24 -18.96
C MET A 628 3.73 19.81 -20.39
N THR A 629 4.82 20.53 -20.77
CA THR A 629 4.94 21.03 -22.13
C THR A 629 5.19 19.91 -23.15
N LEU A 630 5.96 18.91 -22.77
CA LEU A 630 6.17 17.72 -23.63
C LEU A 630 4.85 16.95 -23.79
N GLY A 631 4.12 16.68 -22.71
CA GLY A 631 2.80 16.05 -22.76
C GLY A 631 1.79 16.86 -23.58
N GLY A 632 1.80 18.19 -23.41
CA GLY A 632 0.91 19.08 -24.17
C GLY A 632 1.14 19.13 -25.69
N LYS A 633 2.26 18.56 -26.21
CA LYS A 633 2.45 18.37 -27.65
C LYS A 633 1.54 17.31 -28.26
N LEU A 634 0.94 16.43 -27.41
CA LEU A 634 -0.05 15.43 -27.82
C LEU A 634 -1.41 16.06 -28.18
N ARG A 635 -1.58 17.36 -27.96
CA ARG A 635 -2.84 18.06 -28.21
C ARG A 635 -3.29 17.91 -29.67
N ILE A 636 -4.56 17.57 -29.82
CA ILE A 636 -5.23 17.37 -31.12
C ILE A 636 -5.98 18.63 -31.56
N LEU A 637 -6.58 19.37 -30.59
CA LEU A 637 -7.48 20.48 -30.88
C LEU A 637 -6.78 21.86 -30.81
N ASP A 638 -6.95 22.67 -31.88
CA ASP A 638 -6.63 24.10 -31.86
C ASP A 638 -7.90 24.90 -31.45
N TRP A 639 -8.23 24.83 -30.16
CA TRP A 639 -9.52 25.27 -29.62
C TRP A 639 -9.66 26.77 -29.33
N LEU A 640 -8.55 27.51 -29.27
CA LEU A 640 -8.59 28.95 -29.03
C LEU A 640 -8.88 29.69 -30.36
N PRO A 641 -9.99 30.45 -30.42
CA PRO A 641 -10.46 31.02 -31.68
C PRO A 641 -9.52 32.12 -32.20
N ARG A 642 -9.34 32.17 -33.53
CA ARG A 642 -8.63 33.21 -34.26
C ARG A 642 -9.40 33.63 -35.51
N ARG A 643 -9.26 34.92 -35.89
CA ARG A 643 -9.75 35.44 -37.16
C ARG A 643 -8.61 35.49 -38.17
N THR A 644 -8.95 35.60 -39.41
CA THR A 644 -7.97 35.74 -40.54
C THR A 644 -7.07 36.98 -40.38
N GLU A 645 -7.60 38.06 -39.76
CA GLU A 645 -6.87 39.31 -39.52
C GLU A 645 -5.98 39.24 -38.23
N CYS A 646 -6.09 38.20 -37.45
CA CYS A 646 -5.22 38.03 -36.28
C CYS A 646 -3.78 37.76 -36.77
N GLY A 647 -2.84 38.65 -36.42
CA GLY A 647 -1.46 38.56 -36.87
C GLY A 647 -1.13 39.61 -37.93
N GLN A 648 -1.97 39.75 -38.97
CA GLN A 648 -1.81 40.72 -40.05
C GLN A 648 -3.17 41.20 -40.48
N PRO A 649 -3.53 42.48 -40.21
CA PRO A 649 -2.72 43.52 -39.55
C PRO A 649 -2.87 43.59 -38.00
N CYS A 650 -3.79 42.81 -37.39
CA CYS A 650 -4.13 42.99 -35.98
C CYS A 650 -3.19 42.30 -35.02
N GLN A 651 -2.51 43.03 -34.14
CA GLN A 651 -1.58 42.55 -33.12
C GLN A 651 -2.10 42.75 -31.67
N THR A 652 -3.38 43.19 -31.48
CA THR A 652 -3.91 43.58 -30.17
C THR A 652 -3.76 42.49 -29.10
N CYS A 653 -4.19 41.24 -29.40
CA CYS A 653 -4.10 40.15 -28.45
C CYS A 653 -2.66 39.77 -28.13
N ARG A 654 -1.72 39.89 -29.09
CA ARG A 654 -0.29 39.60 -28.89
C ARG A 654 0.32 40.58 -27.89
N HIS A 655 0.09 41.88 -28.05
CA HIS A 655 0.64 42.88 -27.13
C HIS A 655 0.07 42.77 -25.71
N ARG A 656 -1.16 42.29 -25.58
CA ARG A 656 -1.84 42.08 -24.29
C ARG A 656 -1.58 40.71 -23.65
N CYS A 657 -0.95 39.81 -24.37
CA CYS A 657 -0.62 38.49 -23.83
C CYS A 657 0.57 38.57 -22.87
N THR A 658 0.31 38.37 -21.57
CA THR A 658 1.35 38.40 -20.50
C THR A 658 2.33 37.25 -20.63
N TYR A 659 1.94 36.15 -21.34
CA TYR A 659 2.76 34.95 -21.52
C TYR A 659 3.58 34.95 -22.80
N ASP A 660 3.48 35.95 -23.66
CA ASP A 660 4.10 36.00 -24.98
C ASP A 660 3.81 34.75 -25.86
N ALA A 661 2.59 34.22 -25.67
CA ALA A 661 2.16 32.97 -26.31
C ALA A 661 1.53 33.18 -27.70
N ILE A 662 1.50 34.39 -28.24
CA ILE A 662 0.91 34.70 -29.54
C ILE A 662 2.01 35.23 -30.46
N GLU A 663 2.22 34.55 -31.58
CA GLU A 663 3.20 34.93 -32.57
C GLU A 663 2.82 36.16 -33.44
N LYS A 664 3.76 36.70 -34.17
CA LYS A 664 3.46 37.77 -35.14
C LYS A 664 2.45 37.36 -36.21
N SER A 665 2.44 36.07 -36.56
CA SER A 665 1.50 35.45 -37.49
C SER A 665 0.05 35.38 -36.94
N GLY A 666 -0.15 35.65 -35.65
CA GLY A 666 -1.42 35.44 -34.94
C GLY A 666 -1.60 34.02 -34.39
N ALA A 667 -0.73 33.09 -34.73
CA ALA A 667 -0.76 31.73 -34.22
C ALA A 667 -0.49 31.67 -32.72
N ILE A 668 -1.12 30.70 -32.03
CA ILE A 668 -0.91 30.50 -30.60
C ILE A 668 0.16 29.44 -30.37
N ARG A 669 1.18 29.81 -29.62
CA ARG A 669 2.17 28.87 -29.08
C ARG A 669 1.61 28.22 -27.81
N TYR A 670 1.01 27.06 -27.95
CA TYR A 670 0.42 26.34 -26.82
C TYR A 670 1.45 25.82 -25.81
N ASP A 671 2.71 25.69 -26.21
CA ASP A 671 3.86 25.41 -25.33
C ASP A 671 4.16 26.57 -24.35
N ARG A 672 3.72 27.81 -24.64
CA ARG A 672 3.82 28.99 -23.79
C ARG A 672 2.46 29.40 -23.18
N CYS A 673 1.35 28.91 -23.70
CA CYS A 673 0.01 29.31 -23.31
C CYS A 673 -0.42 28.66 -21.98
N PHE A 674 -0.88 29.49 -21.04
CA PHE A 674 -1.46 29.06 -19.75
C PHE A 674 -3.00 29.12 -19.75
N GLN A 675 -3.60 29.29 -20.93
CA GLN A 675 -5.07 29.23 -21.13
C GLN A 675 -5.86 30.19 -20.21
N CYS A 676 -5.37 31.40 -20.01
CA CYS A 676 -6.02 32.42 -19.17
C CYS A 676 -7.32 32.98 -19.75
N LEU A 677 -7.62 32.68 -21.03
CA LEU A 677 -8.79 33.10 -21.78
C LEU A 677 -8.91 34.60 -22.06
N ASP A 678 -7.94 35.46 -21.66
CA ASP A 678 -7.98 36.89 -21.93
C ASP A 678 -8.08 37.23 -23.42
N CYS A 679 -7.35 36.51 -24.25
CA CYS A 679 -7.43 36.68 -25.71
C CYS A 679 -8.79 36.28 -26.30
N VAL A 680 -9.49 35.31 -25.67
CA VAL A 680 -10.87 34.95 -26.04
C VAL A 680 -11.85 36.03 -25.66
N GLY A 681 -11.67 36.63 -24.47
CA GLY A 681 -12.44 37.82 -24.04
C GLY A 681 -12.29 38.96 -25.01
N ILE A 682 -11.05 39.30 -25.42
CA ILE A 682 -10.80 40.34 -26.41
C ILE A 682 -11.42 39.98 -27.77
N TYR A 683 -11.32 38.70 -28.19
CA TYR A 683 -11.86 38.20 -29.48
C TYR A 683 -13.36 38.40 -29.63
N HIS A 684 -14.13 38.32 -28.55
CA HIS A 684 -15.59 38.50 -28.54
C HIS A 684 -16.04 39.91 -28.15
N ASP A 685 -15.15 40.78 -27.67
CA ASP A 685 -15.47 42.13 -27.23
C ASP A 685 -15.54 43.09 -28.44
N GLU A 686 -16.73 43.64 -28.66
CA GLU A 686 -16.99 44.57 -29.76
C GLU A 686 -16.20 45.87 -29.70
N ASN A 687 -15.80 46.31 -28.48
CA ASN A 687 -15.08 47.56 -28.23
C ASN A 687 -13.56 47.35 -28.09
N ARG A 688 -13.09 46.10 -28.01
CA ARG A 688 -11.67 45.78 -27.81
C ARG A 688 -11.04 45.04 -28.97
N CYS A 689 -11.84 44.29 -29.76
CA CYS A 689 -11.38 43.60 -30.96
C CYS A 689 -11.31 44.53 -32.16
N ALA A 690 -10.11 44.90 -32.59
CA ALA A 690 -9.90 45.83 -33.70
C ALA A 690 -10.61 45.42 -35.01
N PRO A 691 -10.57 44.15 -35.45
CA PRO A 691 -11.35 43.72 -36.62
C PRO A 691 -12.86 43.93 -36.46
N ILE A 692 -13.46 43.61 -35.32
CA ILE A 692 -14.91 43.83 -35.09
C ILE A 692 -15.23 45.35 -35.15
N MET A 693 -14.41 46.17 -34.53
CA MET A 693 -14.59 47.64 -34.57
C MET A 693 -14.54 48.15 -35.99
N LEU A 694 -13.63 47.66 -36.83
CA LEU A 694 -13.54 48.04 -38.26
C LEU A 694 -14.76 47.57 -39.05
N TYR A 695 -15.21 46.31 -38.85
CA TYR A 695 -16.40 45.80 -39.52
C TYR A 695 -17.66 46.63 -39.17
N ARG A 696 -17.84 46.97 -37.89
CA ARG A 696 -18.96 47.84 -37.47
C ARG A 696 -18.91 49.23 -38.09
N LYS A 697 -17.71 49.86 -38.13
CA LYS A 697 -17.53 51.15 -38.78
C LYS A 697 -17.85 51.09 -40.29
N ARG A 698 -17.39 50.04 -40.98
CA ARG A 698 -17.73 49.82 -42.39
C ARG A 698 -19.22 49.60 -42.62
N ALA A 699 -19.85 48.76 -41.82
CA ALA A 699 -21.30 48.49 -41.90
C ALA A 699 -22.13 49.75 -41.58
N ALA A 700 -21.68 50.61 -40.68
CA ALA A 700 -22.32 51.88 -40.41
C ALA A 700 -22.13 52.92 -41.54
N ALA A 701 -21.01 52.88 -42.24
CA ALA A 701 -20.72 53.74 -43.39
C ALA A 701 -21.52 53.34 -44.65
N THR A 702 -21.82 52.04 -44.83
CA THR A 702 -22.61 51.50 -45.96
C THR A 702 -24.12 51.68 -45.75
N ARG A 703 -24.58 52.00 -44.54
CA ARG A 703 -25.98 52.30 -44.20
C ARG A 703 -26.29 53.79 -44.25
N ARG A 704 -25.30 54.66 -44.42
CA ARG A 704 -25.42 56.08 -44.74
C ARG A 704 -25.27 56.32 -46.23
#